data_9bab4cab4d209d086a413e9c14037a3d
#
_entry.id   9bab4cab4d209d086a413e9c14037a3d
#
_cell.length_a   1.000
_cell.length_b   1.000
_cell.length_c   1.000
_cell.angle_alpha   90.00
_cell.angle_beta   90.00
_cell.angle_gamma   90.00
#
_symmetry.space_group_name_H-M   'P 1'
#
loop_
_entity.id
_entity.type
_entity.pdbx_description
1 polymer ?
#
loop_
_entity_poly.entity_id
_entity_poly.type
_entity_poly.pdbx_seq_one_letter_code
_entity_poly.pdbx_strand_id
1 'polypeptide(L)'
;MEQYTVTGMSCAACSAHVEKSVSAVPGVSGVQVNLLAGSMAVEYDENACDAQTIIKAVESGGYTAAVDDGRQTSAPAQSPQADEALKEMKTRIIVSAIFMLVLMYFSMGEMVGLPLPSYAAGMDGMFNLALTELLLTLPIVIINRKYYINGFKTLLHRAPTMDALIAVGSGAALVYGIYALIQIALAPTPEAAHSFMHDLYFESAGMILTLVTLGKFFEARAKRKTGEAIAALMDLRPQTAEVIRGGQTMQLPIEQVQVGDLVIVRGGQSVPVDGEITEGSAYLDESAITGESMPVEKHVGDTVIGATVSKSGYVVMKALRVGDDTTLSQIIRLVEEAGASKAPIAKLADKVAGVFVPVVMGIALVTAIIWLLVGETPSFALTRAISVLVISCPCALGLATPVAIMVGTGVGAKNGVLFQSAEALENLHNVNAVIMDKTGTVTEGRPVVTDVKSFGVESGDLLSLALSLESRSDHPLADAIVRYAREKNAQERSVTDFEMIEGQGIRATVDGVPCFAGNRRMLLANGLALSGSMQKLGDEFAAAGKTPLFFAANRQIVGIFAVADVLKPTSKAAVEALRSMHIDVTLLTGDNQKTAQSIASELGVTDVIAEVLPQDKERIVREKQGKGRKVAMIGDGINDAPALARADVGIAIGAGTDVAISSADVVLMKSDLMDAVDAIRLSRRTMRNIRQNLFWAFFYNCIGIPIAAGLLWVPFGIKLSPMIGAAAMSLSSVCVVSNALRLRFFSATPRKTAGTPAVLPVSGEKPLTAHKKEENVMEKTIKVEGMMCQHCVAHVKKALEGAAAGCNVAVDLAAGKAVVSGKTLPEDAVLTAAVTEAGYKVVDIK
;
A
#
# COMPACT_ATOMS: atom_id res chain seq x y z
N MET A 1 -0.36 9.91 23.67
CA MET A 1 -1.59 9.66 22.87
C MET A 1 -2.18 8.34 23.33
N GLU A 2 -3.36 8.32 23.93
CA GLU A 2 -3.99 7.12 24.47
C GLU A 2 -5.04 6.58 23.48
N GLN A 3 -5.14 5.25 23.34
CA GLN A 3 -6.06 4.60 22.42
C GLN A 3 -7.32 4.13 23.15
N TYR A 4 -8.48 4.30 22.47
CA TYR A 4 -9.79 3.87 22.95
C TYR A 4 -10.50 3.08 21.85
N THR A 5 -11.16 2.00 22.23
CA THR A 5 -12.14 1.33 21.36
C THR A 5 -13.48 2.03 21.48
N VAL A 6 -14.09 2.45 20.36
CA VAL A 6 -15.39 3.14 20.32
C VAL A 6 -16.41 2.32 19.55
N THR A 7 -17.53 1.98 20.19
CA THR A 7 -18.60 1.21 19.56
C THR A 7 -19.86 2.05 19.33
N GLY A 8 -20.67 1.64 18.34
CA GLY A 8 -21.91 2.34 17.98
C GLY A 8 -21.78 3.33 16.84
N MET A 9 -20.56 3.63 16.36
CA MET A 9 -20.36 4.47 15.18
C MET A 9 -20.73 3.72 13.90
N SER A 10 -21.60 4.28 13.08
CA SER A 10 -22.07 3.67 11.82
C SER A 10 -21.81 4.51 10.57
N CYS A 11 -21.38 5.76 10.72
CA CYS A 11 -21.20 6.70 9.60
C CYS A 11 -20.21 7.82 9.93
N ALA A 12 -19.73 8.54 8.89
CA ALA A 12 -18.82 9.67 9.04
C ALA A 12 -19.33 10.78 9.97
N ALA A 13 -20.65 11.06 9.96
CA ALA A 13 -21.25 12.01 10.88
C ALA A 13 -21.15 11.55 12.35
N CYS A 14 -21.16 10.22 12.59
CA CYS A 14 -20.95 9.66 13.93
C CYS A 14 -19.52 9.92 14.41
N SER A 15 -18.51 9.65 13.60
CA SER A 15 -17.11 9.89 13.96
C SER A 15 -16.82 11.38 14.20
N ALA A 16 -17.36 12.27 13.37
CA ALA A 16 -17.26 13.71 13.56
C ALA A 16 -17.94 14.20 14.86
N HIS A 17 -19.05 13.56 15.24
CA HIS A 17 -19.74 13.89 16.49
C HIS A 17 -18.94 13.44 17.73
N VAL A 18 -18.39 12.22 17.72
CA VAL A 18 -17.48 11.74 18.78
C VAL A 18 -16.27 12.66 18.92
N GLU A 19 -15.62 12.98 17.81
CA GLU A 19 -14.46 13.87 17.73
C GLU A 19 -14.77 15.25 18.34
N LYS A 20 -15.94 15.84 18.00
CA LYS A 20 -16.40 17.10 18.53
C LYS A 20 -16.71 17.02 20.04
N SER A 21 -17.34 15.94 20.50
CA SER A 21 -17.70 15.77 21.91
C SER A 21 -16.47 15.64 22.80
N VAL A 22 -15.46 14.89 22.35
CA VAL A 22 -14.20 14.69 23.10
C VAL A 22 -13.30 15.92 23.00
N SER A 23 -13.23 16.59 21.86
CA SER A 23 -12.46 17.84 21.70
C SER A 23 -13.00 19.00 22.54
N ALA A 24 -14.26 18.93 23.00
CA ALA A 24 -14.84 19.92 23.89
C ALA A 24 -14.47 19.72 25.38
N VAL A 25 -13.79 18.60 25.71
CA VAL A 25 -13.34 18.31 27.08
C VAL A 25 -12.12 19.17 27.40
N PRO A 26 -12.13 19.92 28.54
CA PRO A 26 -10.95 20.70 28.96
C PRO A 26 -9.74 19.78 29.17
N GLY A 27 -8.57 20.17 28.66
CA GLY A 27 -7.33 19.39 28.75
C GLY A 27 -7.05 18.47 27.57
N VAL A 28 -7.98 18.32 26.63
CA VAL A 28 -7.76 17.56 25.38
C VAL A 28 -7.14 18.49 24.34
N SER A 29 -5.97 18.09 23.82
CA SER A 29 -5.22 18.82 22.77
C SER A 29 -5.43 18.26 21.37
N GLY A 30 -5.68 16.94 21.24
CA GLY A 30 -5.90 16.27 19.97
C GLY A 30 -6.82 15.08 20.07
N VAL A 31 -7.71 14.91 19.08
CA VAL A 31 -8.61 13.75 18.96
C VAL A 31 -8.61 13.27 17.51
N GLN A 32 -8.40 11.98 17.31
CA GLN A 32 -8.54 11.33 16.00
C GLN A 32 -9.44 10.11 16.16
N VAL A 33 -10.57 10.13 15.45
CA VAL A 33 -11.54 9.02 15.49
C VAL A 33 -11.50 8.24 14.19
N ASN A 34 -11.26 6.94 14.24
CA ASN A 34 -11.28 6.06 13.10
C ASN A 34 -12.59 5.26 13.05
N LEU A 35 -13.42 5.57 12.06
CA LEU A 35 -14.70 4.88 11.85
C LEU A 35 -14.52 3.41 11.42
N LEU A 36 -13.46 3.09 10.65
CA LEU A 36 -13.24 1.74 10.13
C LEU A 36 -12.70 0.80 11.20
N ALA A 37 -11.75 1.28 12.00
CA ALA A 37 -11.17 0.52 13.10
C ALA A 37 -12.08 0.51 14.33
N GLY A 38 -13.08 1.41 14.41
CA GLY A 38 -13.87 1.57 15.63
C GLY A 38 -13.01 2.08 16.80
N SER A 39 -11.95 2.84 16.53
CA SER A 39 -10.99 3.33 17.53
C SER A 39 -10.93 4.85 17.56
N MET A 40 -10.40 5.37 18.66
CA MET A 40 -10.16 6.79 18.88
C MET A 40 -8.82 6.96 19.59
N ALA A 41 -7.97 7.83 19.07
CA ALA A 41 -6.74 8.25 19.70
C ALA A 41 -6.93 9.66 20.29
N VAL A 42 -6.58 9.85 21.56
CA VAL A 42 -6.74 11.12 22.27
C VAL A 42 -5.41 11.56 22.87
N GLU A 43 -5.09 12.81 22.63
CA GLU A 43 -3.96 13.47 23.27
C GLU A 43 -4.52 14.49 24.28
N TYR A 44 -4.15 14.34 25.55
CA TYR A 44 -4.66 15.16 26.63
C TYR A 44 -3.63 15.35 27.74
N ASP A 45 -3.83 16.38 28.57
CA ASP A 45 -3.03 16.63 29.78
C ASP A 45 -3.59 15.81 30.92
N GLU A 46 -2.83 14.85 31.43
CA GLU A 46 -3.19 13.95 32.53
C GLU A 46 -3.49 14.71 33.83
N ASN A 47 -2.98 15.95 33.99
CA ASN A 47 -3.29 16.80 35.17
C ASN A 47 -4.65 17.51 35.04
N ALA A 48 -5.18 17.65 33.81
CA ALA A 48 -6.41 18.38 33.54
C ALA A 48 -7.61 17.46 33.23
N CYS A 49 -7.36 16.24 32.73
CA CYS A 49 -8.38 15.30 32.32
C CYS A 49 -7.95 13.85 32.59
N ASP A 50 -8.91 12.98 32.85
CA ASP A 50 -8.70 11.54 32.99
C ASP A 50 -9.46 10.73 31.96
N ALA A 51 -9.06 9.46 31.77
CA ALA A 51 -9.68 8.54 30.81
C ALA A 51 -11.19 8.37 31.01
N GLN A 52 -11.65 8.42 32.27
CA GLN A 52 -13.07 8.31 32.63
C GLN A 52 -13.88 9.51 32.14
N THR A 53 -13.32 10.71 32.15
CA THR A 53 -13.96 11.93 31.64
C THR A 53 -14.10 11.86 30.12
N ILE A 54 -13.09 11.32 29.42
CA ILE A 54 -13.12 11.08 27.95
C ILE A 54 -14.21 10.06 27.62
N ILE A 55 -14.27 8.93 28.34
CA ILE A 55 -15.30 7.90 28.14
C ILE A 55 -16.70 8.50 28.33
N LYS A 56 -16.93 9.28 29.42
CA LYS A 56 -18.21 9.96 29.65
C LYS A 56 -18.58 10.95 28.56
N ALA A 57 -17.61 11.66 27.99
CA ALA A 57 -17.85 12.55 26.84
C ALA A 57 -18.36 11.78 25.62
N VAL A 58 -17.78 10.60 25.32
CA VAL A 58 -18.24 9.72 24.25
C VAL A 58 -19.64 9.17 24.55
N GLU A 59 -19.89 8.73 25.79
CA GLU A 59 -21.20 8.21 26.21
C GLU A 59 -22.29 9.27 26.15
N SER A 60 -21.97 10.53 26.52
CA SER A 60 -22.90 11.65 26.39
C SER A 60 -23.32 11.90 24.94
N GLY A 61 -22.44 11.62 23.98
CA GLY A 61 -22.72 11.65 22.53
C GLY A 61 -23.57 10.47 22.04
N GLY A 62 -23.83 9.48 22.91
CA GLY A 62 -24.66 8.32 22.57
C GLY A 62 -23.90 7.09 22.07
N TYR A 63 -22.58 7.07 22.23
CA TYR A 63 -21.68 5.97 21.85
C TYR A 63 -21.09 5.33 23.11
N THR A 64 -20.33 4.24 22.96
CA THR A 64 -19.64 3.58 24.07
C THR A 64 -18.14 3.57 23.80
N ALA A 65 -17.32 3.87 24.81
CA ALA A 65 -15.87 3.81 24.70
C ALA A 65 -15.24 2.98 25.83
N ALA A 66 -14.11 2.37 25.56
CA ALA A 66 -13.26 1.68 26.53
C ALA A 66 -11.79 1.95 26.18
N VAL A 67 -10.91 2.05 27.20
CA VAL A 67 -9.46 2.14 26.99
C VAL A 67 -8.97 0.87 26.32
N ASP A 68 -8.10 1.01 25.34
CA ASP A 68 -7.49 -0.12 24.64
C ASP A 68 -6.19 -0.53 25.35
N ASP A 69 -6.22 -1.64 26.08
CA ASP A 69 -5.08 -2.14 26.87
C ASP A 69 -3.97 -2.78 26.03
N GLY A 70 -4.04 -2.68 24.71
CA GLY A 70 -3.03 -3.23 23.77
C GLY A 70 -2.92 -4.76 23.77
N ARG A 71 -3.77 -5.47 24.54
CA ARG A 71 -3.74 -6.94 24.66
C ARG A 71 -4.58 -7.68 23.60
N GLN A 72 -5.33 -6.97 22.76
CA GLN A 72 -6.10 -7.57 21.67
C GLN A 72 -5.36 -7.39 20.33
N THR A 73 -4.46 -8.28 20.04
CA THR A 73 -3.64 -8.34 18.82
C THR A 73 -4.38 -8.90 17.59
N SER A 74 -5.68 -8.74 17.49
CA SER A 74 -6.41 -9.10 16.27
C SER A 74 -6.96 -7.85 15.61
N ALA A 75 -6.59 -7.64 14.33
CA ALA A 75 -7.15 -6.56 13.51
C ALA A 75 -8.69 -6.54 13.64
N PRO A 76 -9.33 -5.39 13.89
CA PRO A 76 -10.77 -5.29 14.15
C PRO A 76 -11.66 -5.90 13.05
N ALA A 77 -11.12 -6.01 11.82
CA ALA A 77 -11.81 -6.61 10.68
C ALA A 77 -11.92 -8.15 10.74
N GLN A 78 -11.15 -8.81 11.62
CA GLN A 78 -11.14 -10.27 11.78
C GLN A 78 -11.53 -10.73 13.19
N SER A 79 -11.95 -9.82 14.05
CA SER A 79 -12.44 -10.19 15.37
C SER A 79 -13.67 -11.11 15.24
N PRO A 80 -13.85 -12.12 16.14
CA PRO A 80 -15.06 -12.94 16.20
C PRO A 80 -16.34 -12.10 16.26
N GLN A 81 -16.27 -10.91 16.86
CA GLN A 81 -17.36 -9.94 16.96
C GLN A 81 -17.76 -9.34 15.59
N ALA A 82 -16.80 -9.09 14.68
CA ALA A 82 -17.10 -8.59 13.34
C ALA A 82 -17.79 -9.64 12.48
N ASP A 83 -17.42 -10.91 12.63
CA ASP A 83 -18.08 -12.03 11.95
C ASP A 83 -19.50 -12.27 12.49
N GLU A 84 -19.71 -12.12 13.78
CA GLU A 84 -21.02 -12.22 14.41
C GLU A 84 -21.95 -11.10 13.97
N ALA A 85 -21.46 -9.84 13.92
CA ALA A 85 -22.19 -8.70 13.39
C ALA A 85 -22.60 -8.88 11.92
N LEU A 86 -21.71 -9.45 11.10
CA LEU A 86 -22.02 -9.74 9.69
C LEU A 86 -23.08 -10.85 9.55
N LYS A 87 -23.04 -11.89 10.40
CA LYS A 87 -24.06 -12.94 10.48
C LYS A 87 -25.41 -12.37 10.93
N GLU A 88 -25.44 -11.51 11.95
CA GLU A 88 -26.64 -10.80 12.39
C GLU A 88 -27.25 -9.98 11.26
N MET A 89 -26.45 -9.19 10.54
CA MET A 89 -26.93 -8.41 9.39
C MET A 89 -27.50 -9.31 8.29
N LYS A 90 -26.84 -10.44 7.98
CA LYS A 90 -27.34 -11.41 7.00
C LYS A 90 -28.70 -11.97 7.39
N THR A 91 -28.90 -12.33 8.66
CA THR A 91 -30.18 -12.81 9.19
C THR A 91 -31.26 -11.73 9.07
N ARG A 92 -30.95 -10.48 9.44
CA ARG A 92 -31.88 -9.34 9.32
C ARG A 92 -32.33 -9.14 7.87
N ILE A 93 -31.40 -9.21 6.89
CA ILE A 93 -31.74 -9.09 5.46
C ILE A 93 -32.63 -10.22 5.00
N ILE A 94 -32.30 -11.49 5.34
CA ILE A 94 -33.07 -12.65 4.89
C ILE A 94 -34.52 -12.55 5.41
N VAL A 95 -34.69 -12.27 6.70
CA VAL A 95 -36.00 -12.12 7.30
C VAL A 95 -36.75 -10.93 6.66
N SER A 96 -36.09 -9.76 6.57
CA SER A 96 -36.71 -8.59 5.95
C SER A 96 -37.10 -8.84 4.49
N ALA A 97 -36.29 -9.54 3.71
CA ALA A 97 -36.55 -9.85 2.31
C ALA A 97 -37.74 -10.80 2.14
N ILE A 98 -37.85 -11.82 3.00
CA ILE A 98 -38.99 -12.77 2.95
C ILE A 98 -40.32 -12.01 3.20
N PHE A 99 -40.39 -11.24 4.31
CA PHE A 99 -41.56 -10.46 4.61
C PHE A 99 -41.87 -9.38 3.55
N MET A 100 -40.82 -8.76 3.01
CA MET A 100 -40.94 -7.76 1.96
C MET A 100 -41.48 -8.33 0.65
N LEU A 101 -41.04 -9.53 0.23
CA LEU A 101 -41.56 -10.19 -0.96
C LEU A 101 -43.07 -10.50 -0.82
N VAL A 102 -43.47 -10.97 0.36
CA VAL A 102 -44.90 -11.21 0.64
C VAL A 102 -45.66 -9.90 0.69
N LEU A 103 -45.12 -8.85 1.31
CA LEU A 103 -45.72 -7.52 1.36
C LEU A 103 -45.91 -6.93 -0.04
N MET A 104 -44.92 -7.04 -0.92
CA MET A 104 -44.97 -6.62 -2.33
C MET A 104 -46.07 -7.35 -3.11
N TYR A 105 -46.29 -8.63 -2.82
CA TYR A 105 -47.41 -9.39 -3.42
C TYR A 105 -48.75 -8.79 -3.04
N PHE A 106 -48.97 -8.42 -1.78
CA PHE A 106 -50.22 -7.82 -1.34
C PHE A 106 -50.43 -6.38 -1.86
N SER A 107 -49.35 -5.56 -1.82
CA SER A 107 -49.41 -4.14 -2.19
C SER A 107 -49.45 -3.91 -3.71
N MET A 108 -48.71 -4.69 -4.50
CA MET A 108 -48.54 -4.45 -5.94
C MET A 108 -48.99 -5.62 -6.82
N GLY A 109 -49.39 -6.75 -6.24
CA GLY A 109 -49.73 -7.96 -6.98
C GLY A 109 -50.90 -7.75 -7.96
N GLU A 110 -51.90 -7.01 -7.56
CA GLU A 110 -53.08 -6.69 -8.41
C GLU A 110 -52.67 -5.87 -9.65
N MET A 111 -51.70 -4.95 -9.52
CA MET A 111 -51.17 -4.16 -10.66
C MET A 111 -50.48 -5.03 -11.71
N VAL A 112 -49.96 -6.21 -11.30
CA VAL A 112 -49.25 -7.16 -12.19
C VAL A 112 -50.18 -8.31 -12.61
N GLY A 113 -51.45 -8.26 -12.21
CA GLY A 113 -52.46 -9.27 -12.57
C GLY A 113 -52.42 -10.55 -11.72
N LEU A 114 -51.75 -10.51 -10.56
CA LEU A 114 -51.74 -11.63 -9.62
C LEU A 114 -53.05 -11.62 -8.78
N PRO A 115 -53.70 -12.78 -8.58
CA PRO A 115 -54.94 -12.84 -7.80
C PRO A 115 -54.65 -12.63 -6.31
N LEU A 116 -55.43 -11.73 -5.67
CA LEU A 116 -55.38 -11.60 -4.21
C LEU A 116 -56.26 -12.68 -3.55
N PRO A 117 -55.90 -13.10 -2.31
CA PRO A 117 -56.78 -13.98 -1.53
C PRO A 117 -58.16 -13.38 -1.32
N SER A 118 -59.21 -14.21 -1.31
CA SER A 118 -60.61 -13.77 -1.26
C SER A 118 -60.97 -12.83 -0.09
N TYR A 119 -60.25 -12.96 1.05
CA TYR A 119 -60.46 -12.11 2.23
C TYR A 119 -59.87 -10.68 2.08
N ALA A 120 -58.97 -10.48 1.14
CA ALA A 120 -58.28 -9.21 0.88
C ALA A 120 -58.64 -8.63 -0.49
N ALA A 121 -59.49 -9.32 -1.27
CA ALA A 121 -59.87 -8.93 -2.61
C ALA A 121 -61.18 -8.11 -2.61
N GLY A 122 -61.30 -7.17 -3.56
CA GLY A 122 -62.48 -6.35 -3.77
C GLY A 122 -62.71 -5.26 -2.73
N MET A 123 -63.84 -4.56 -2.86
CA MET A 123 -64.17 -3.40 -2.03
C MET A 123 -64.34 -3.74 -0.54
N ASP A 124 -64.84 -4.94 -0.23
CA ASP A 124 -65.10 -5.39 1.15
C ASP A 124 -63.80 -5.89 1.83
N GLY A 125 -62.77 -6.20 1.04
CA GLY A 125 -61.45 -6.69 1.53
C GLY A 125 -60.45 -5.61 1.85
N MET A 126 -60.70 -4.32 1.57
CA MET A 126 -59.70 -3.22 1.69
C MET A 126 -59.12 -3.08 3.10
N PHE A 127 -59.91 -3.16 4.14
CA PHE A 127 -59.42 -3.11 5.53
C PHE A 127 -58.54 -4.31 5.83
N ASN A 128 -58.91 -5.51 5.40
CA ASN A 128 -58.12 -6.72 5.62
C ASN A 128 -56.78 -6.67 4.86
N LEU A 129 -56.81 -6.10 3.65
CA LEU A 129 -55.57 -5.88 2.87
C LEU A 129 -54.63 -4.92 3.61
N ALA A 130 -55.11 -3.76 4.00
CA ALA A 130 -54.32 -2.76 4.73
C ALA A 130 -53.82 -3.28 6.08
N LEU A 131 -54.62 -4.04 6.81
CA LEU A 131 -54.20 -4.69 8.05
C LEU A 131 -53.11 -5.77 7.81
N THR A 132 -53.27 -6.56 6.72
CA THR A 132 -52.29 -7.57 6.33
C THR A 132 -50.93 -6.90 5.98
N GLU A 133 -50.94 -5.80 5.25
CA GLU A 133 -49.71 -5.03 4.95
C GLU A 133 -49.03 -4.51 6.22
N LEU A 134 -49.80 -3.96 7.18
CA LEU A 134 -49.24 -3.53 8.47
C LEU A 134 -48.59 -4.71 9.21
N LEU A 135 -49.33 -5.86 9.32
CA LEU A 135 -48.83 -7.07 10.02
C LEU A 135 -47.56 -7.64 9.37
N LEU A 136 -47.43 -7.55 8.06
CA LEU A 136 -46.23 -7.98 7.33
C LEU A 136 -45.07 -6.98 7.47
N THR A 137 -45.34 -5.70 7.69
CA THR A 137 -44.35 -4.66 7.90
C THR A 137 -43.77 -4.71 9.33
N LEU A 138 -44.55 -5.08 10.34
CA LEU A 138 -44.11 -5.12 11.73
C LEU A 138 -42.86 -5.98 11.97
N PRO A 139 -42.72 -7.21 11.47
CA PRO A 139 -41.49 -8.00 11.62
C PRO A 139 -40.25 -7.29 11.03
N ILE A 140 -40.41 -6.61 9.89
CA ILE A 140 -39.33 -5.82 9.26
C ILE A 140 -38.89 -4.68 10.19
N VAL A 141 -39.83 -3.97 10.77
CA VAL A 141 -39.58 -2.87 11.72
C VAL A 141 -38.91 -3.39 13.00
N ILE A 142 -39.41 -4.48 13.59
CA ILE A 142 -38.88 -5.07 14.83
C ILE A 142 -37.45 -5.53 14.67
N ILE A 143 -37.14 -6.26 13.60
CA ILE A 143 -35.79 -6.77 13.38
C ILE A 143 -34.81 -5.62 13.06
N ASN A 144 -35.32 -4.51 12.50
CA ASN A 144 -34.53 -3.32 12.16
C ASN A 144 -34.66 -2.19 13.19
N ARG A 145 -35.20 -2.46 14.40
CA ARG A 145 -35.42 -1.46 15.46
C ARG A 145 -34.23 -0.61 15.83
N LYS A 146 -32.99 -1.13 15.61
CA LYS A 146 -31.75 -0.40 15.87
C LYS A 146 -31.69 0.96 15.15
N TYR A 147 -32.27 1.08 13.93
CA TYR A 147 -32.31 2.36 13.21
C TYR A 147 -33.18 3.40 13.93
N TYR A 148 -34.32 3.00 14.47
CA TYR A 148 -35.22 3.91 15.20
C TYR A 148 -34.58 4.34 16.54
N ILE A 149 -34.04 3.38 17.30
CA ILE A 149 -33.42 3.67 18.61
C ILE A 149 -32.24 4.63 18.42
N ASN A 150 -31.30 4.34 17.53
CA ASN A 150 -30.13 5.17 17.29
C ASN A 150 -30.51 6.49 16.62
N GLY A 151 -31.41 6.45 15.63
CA GLY A 151 -31.83 7.63 14.91
C GLY A 151 -32.52 8.67 15.78
N PHE A 152 -33.49 8.28 16.60
CA PHE A 152 -34.17 9.20 17.53
C PHE A 152 -33.25 9.65 18.67
N LYS A 153 -32.38 8.77 19.19
CA LYS A 153 -31.40 9.13 20.20
C LYS A 153 -30.46 10.25 19.68
N THR A 154 -29.87 10.09 18.51
CA THR A 154 -28.96 11.09 17.93
C THR A 154 -29.69 12.38 17.54
N LEU A 155 -30.94 12.30 17.12
CA LEU A 155 -31.77 13.47 16.84
C LEU A 155 -32.04 14.29 18.10
N LEU A 156 -32.37 13.64 19.23
CA LEU A 156 -32.58 14.30 20.53
C LEU A 156 -31.31 14.99 21.05
N HIS A 157 -30.13 14.42 20.76
CA HIS A 157 -28.83 15.02 21.11
C HIS A 157 -28.38 16.10 20.10
N ARG A 158 -29.27 16.56 19.20
CA ARG A 158 -28.98 17.58 18.16
C ARG A 158 -27.81 17.23 17.24
N ALA A 159 -27.55 15.94 17.07
CA ALA A 159 -26.52 15.39 16.21
C ALA A 159 -27.11 14.38 15.21
N PRO A 160 -28.00 14.82 14.30
CA PRO A 160 -28.70 13.91 13.41
C PRO A 160 -27.70 13.16 12.51
N THR A 161 -27.82 11.84 12.52
CA THR A 161 -27.02 10.92 11.72
C THR A 161 -27.86 10.34 10.56
N MET A 162 -27.24 9.49 9.75
CA MET A 162 -27.93 8.72 8.72
C MET A 162 -29.10 7.91 9.30
N ASP A 163 -28.95 7.31 10.47
CA ASP A 163 -30.00 6.53 11.12
C ASP A 163 -31.21 7.42 11.48
N ALA A 164 -30.99 8.72 11.75
CA ALA A 164 -32.09 9.68 11.96
C ALA A 164 -32.91 9.92 10.69
N LEU A 165 -32.27 10.03 9.51
CA LEU A 165 -32.97 10.16 8.23
C LEU A 165 -33.86 8.93 7.93
N ILE A 166 -33.30 7.72 8.19
CA ILE A 166 -34.03 6.46 8.00
C ILE A 166 -35.21 6.37 8.98
N ALA A 167 -34.96 6.68 10.27
CA ALA A 167 -36.00 6.62 11.31
C ALA A 167 -37.13 7.60 11.06
N VAL A 168 -36.84 8.83 10.67
CA VAL A 168 -37.83 9.85 10.34
C VAL A 168 -38.59 9.48 9.06
N GLY A 169 -37.87 9.08 7.99
CA GLY A 169 -38.50 8.75 6.70
C GLY A 169 -39.41 7.51 6.77
N SER A 170 -38.87 6.38 7.29
CA SER A 170 -39.67 5.15 7.42
C SER A 170 -40.75 5.25 8.52
N GLY A 171 -40.43 5.98 9.61
CA GLY A 171 -41.40 6.25 10.68
C GLY A 171 -42.60 7.10 10.22
N ALA A 172 -42.36 8.15 9.43
CA ALA A 172 -43.42 8.96 8.85
C ALA A 172 -44.31 8.14 7.90
N ALA A 173 -43.70 7.28 7.06
CA ALA A 173 -44.45 6.36 6.20
C ALA A 173 -45.35 5.40 7.02
N LEU A 174 -44.81 4.86 8.13
CA LEU A 174 -45.54 3.94 9.01
C LEU A 174 -46.69 4.64 9.71
N VAL A 175 -46.47 5.84 10.29
CA VAL A 175 -47.50 6.62 11.01
C VAL A 175 -48.61 7.03 10.05
N TYR A 176 -48.25 7.47 8.84
CA TYR A 176 -49.26 7.84 7.83
C TYR A 176 -50.02 6.62 7.31
N GLY A 177 -49.38 5.46 7.11
CA GLY A 177 -50.04 4.21 6.76
C GLY A 177 -51.05 3.76 7.84
N ILE A 178 -50.71 3.93 9.13
CA ILE A 178 -51.62 3.67 10.24
C ILE A 178 -52.81 4.67 10.20
N TYR A 179 -52.55 5.94 9.92
CA TYR A 179 -53.63 6.93 9.73
C TYR A 179 -54.55 6.54 8.57
N ALA A 180 -54.01 6.15 7.42
CA ALA A 180 -54.77 5.68 6.27
C ALA A 180 -55.62 4.43 6.60
N LEU A 181 -55.05 3.46 7.33
CA LEU A 181 -55.75 2.26 7.81
C LEU A 181 -56.98 2.63 8.69
N ILE A 182 -56.81 3.60 9.62
CA ILE A 182 -57.88 4.09 10.47
C ILE A 182 -58.97 4.77 9.62
N GLN A 183 -58.61 5.57 8.62
CA GLN A 183 -59.57 6.21 7.71
C GLN A 183 -60.32 5.18 6.85
N ILE A 184 -59.64 4.10 6.40
CA ILE A 184 -60.30 2.98 5.71
C ILE A 184 -61.35 2.31 6.62
N ALA A 185 -61.00 2.08 7.90
CA ALA A 185 -61.86 1.46 8.89
C ALA A 185 -63.08 2.34 9.25
N LEU A 186 -62.95 3.66 9.19
CA LEU A 186 -63.98 4.63 9.54
C LEU A 186 -64.79 5.18 8.30
N ALA A 187 -64.41 4.79 7.10
CA ALA A 187 -64.97 5.30 5.86
C ALA A 187 -66.48 4.94 5.73
N PRO A 188 -67.32 5.91 5.45
CA PRO A 188 -68.82 5.68 5.37
C PRO A 188 -69.18 4.93 4.09
N THR A 189 -68.38 4.97 3.03
CA THR A 189 -68.62 4.27 1.77
C THR A 189 -67.36 3.58 1.26
N PRO A 190 -67.51 2.47 0.50
CA PRO A 190 -66.37 1.79 -0.10
C PRO A 190 -65.48 2.68 -1.00
N GLU A 191 -66.07 3.64 -1.72
CA GLU A 191 -65.38 4.59 -2.58
C GLU A 191 -64.51 5.55 -1.76
N ALA A 192 -64.98 5.98 -0.57
CA ALA A 192 -64.21 6.79 0.35
C ALA A 192 -63.03 6.00 0.93
N ALA A 193 -63.21 4.71 1.27
CA ALA A 193 -62.16 3.82 1.70
C ALA A 193 -61.11 3.63 0.59
N HIS A 194 -61.55 3.43 -0.66
CA HIS A 194 -60.65 3.24 -1.81
C HIS A 194 -59.69 4.42 -2.03
N SER A 195 -60.12 5.66 -1.73
CA SER A 195 -59.26 6.82 -1.88
C SER A 195 -58.02 6.79 -0.98
N PHE A 196 -58.05 6.11 0.19
CA PHE A 196 -56.94 5.94 1.13
C PHE A 196 -56.10 4.69 0.84
N MET A 197 -56.53 3.76 -0.01
CA MET A 197 -55.75 2.57 -0.37
C MET A 197 -54.40 2.90 -1.02
N HIS A 198 -54.38 3.96 -1.85
CA HIS A 198 -53.14 4.44 -2.49
C HIS A 198 -52.19 5.17 -1.53
N ASP A 199 -52.62 5.39 -0.28
CA ASP A 199 -51.89 6.13 0.76
C ASP A 199 -51.32 5.21 1.85
N LEU A 200 -51.30 3.89 1.66
CA LEU A 200 -50.84 2.88 2.62
C LEU A 200 -49.33 2.87 2.62
N TYR A 201 -48.46 3.48 2.61
CA TYR A 201 -46.97 3.48 2.53
C TYR A 201 -46.27 2.41 3.38
N PHE A 202 -46.89 1.31 3.76
CA PHE A 202 -46.27 0.19 4.52
C PHE A 202 -45.17 -0.50 3.72
N GLU A 203 -45.39 -0.73 2.42
CA GLU A 203 -44.38 -1.28 1.52
C GLU A 203 -43.16 -0.33 1.40
N SER A 204 -43.38 0.98 1.39
CA SER A 204 -42.34 1.97 1.32
C SER A 204 -41.45 1.94 2.60
N ALA A 205 -42.07 1.87 3.79
CA ALA A 205 -41.37 1.75 5.06
C ALA A 205 -40.53 0.45 5.11
N GLY A 206 -41.12 -0.70 4.73
CA GLY A 206 -40.46 -1.99 4.68
C GLY A 206 -39.29 -2.00 3.69
N MET A 207 -39.47 -1.44 2.49
CA MET A 207 -38.46 -1.38 1.44
C MET A 207 -37.30 -0.50 1.83
N ILE A 208 -37.51 0.68 2.43
CA ILE A 208 -36.48 1.56 2.91
C ILE A 208 -35.58 0.79 3.90
N LEU A 209 -36.17 0.15 4.93
CA LEU A 209 -35.43 -0.60 5.94
C LEU A 209 -34.66 -1.77 5.34
N THR A 210 -35.27 -2.51 4.41
CA THR A 210 -34.64 -3.68 3.77
C THR A 210 -33.47 -3.29 2.89
N LEU A 211 -33.65 -2.31 1.98
CA LEU A 211 -32.62 -1.85 1.07
C LEU A 211 -31.46 -1.14 1.79
N VAL A 212 -31.76 -0.35 2.83
CA VAL A 212 -30.70 0.27 3.64
C VAL A 212 -29.87 -0.78 4.37
N THR A 213 -30.54 -1.82 4.94
CA THR A 213 -29.81 -2.92 5.60
C THR A 213 -28.96 -3.70 4.60
N LEU A 214 -29.47 -3.93 3.38
CA LEU A 214 -28.70 -4.53 2.28
C LEU A 214 -27.49 -3.68 1.91
N GLY A 215 -27.65 -2.37 1.78
CA GLY A 215 -26.55 -1.43 1.52
C GLY A 215 -25.47 -1.48 2.61
N LYS A 216 -25.87 -1.45 3.89
CA LYS A 216 -24.95 -1.59 5.03
C LYS A 216 -24.25 -2.95 5.09
N PHE A 217 -24.91 -4.01 4.67
CA PHE A 217 -24.28 -5.33 4.56
C PHE A 217 -23.18 -5.36 3.50
N PHE A 218 -23.45 -4.82 2.31
CA PHE A 218 -22.42 -4.71 1.27
C PHE A 218 -21.25 -3.82 1.72
N GLU A 219 -21.55 -2.75 2.44
CA GLU A 219 -20.53 -1.89 3.07
C GLU A 219 -19.67 -2.66 4.05
N ALA A 220 -20.26 -3.39 5.00
CA ALA A 220 -19.54 -4.18 6.00
C ALA A 220 -18.69 -5.29 5.34
N ARG A 221 -19.27 -5.99 4.34
CA ARG A 221 -18.53 -7.00 3.57
C ARG A 221 -17.36 -6.41 2.79
N ALA A 222 -17.52 -5.22 2.27
CA ALA A 222 -16.48 -4.53 1.53
C ALA A 222 -15.35 -4.03 2.45
N LYS A 223 -15.68 -3.48 3.62
CA LYS A 223 -14.70 -3.13 4.67
C LYS A 223 -13.85 -4.35 5.05
N ARG A 224 -14.47 -5.51 5.25
CA ARG A 224 -13.75 -6.77 5.52
C ARG A 224 -12.74 -7.11 4.41
N LYS A 225 -13.16 -7.02 3.13
CA LYS A 225 -12.26 -7.27 2.00
C LYS A 225 -11.06 -6.31 1.93
N THR A 226 -11.17 -5.10 2.42
CA THR A 226 -10.04 -4.15 2.41
C THR A 226 -8.96 -4.51 3.42
N GLY A 227 -9.30 -5.18 4.53
CA GLY A 227 -8.36 -5.70 5.53
C GLY A 227 -7.61 -6.98 5.10
N GLU A 228 -8.02 -7.66 4.02
CA GLU A 228 -7.36 -8.90 3.56
C GLU A 228 -5.87 -8.72 3.21
N ALA A 229 -5.43 -7.52 2.81
CA ALA A 229 -4.03 -7.25 2.51
C ALA A 229 -3.15 -7.27 3.77
N ILE A 230 -3.65 -6.72 4.88
CA ILE A 230 -2.97 -6.74 6.19
C ILE A 230 -2.99 -8.16 6.75
N ALA A 231 -4.14 -8.84 6.66
CA ALA A 231 -4.28 -10.22 7.07
C ALA A 231 -3.30 -11.16 6.34
N ALA A 232 -3.12 -10.96 5.04
CA ALA A 232 -2.16 -11.73 4.26
C ALA A 232 -0.70 -11.53 4.72
N LEU A 233 -0.34 -10.35 5.25
CA LEU A 233 0.97 -10.13 5.87
C LEU A 233 1.08 -10.86 7.22
N MET A 234 0.01 -10.86 8.03
CA MET A 234 -0.03 -11.60 9.30
C MET A 234 0.06 -13.12 9.11
N ASP A 235 -0.56 -13.65 8.05
CA ASP A 235 -0.54 -15.08 7.71
C ASP A 235 0.87 -15.57 7.29
N LEU A 236 1.81 -14.67 6.98
CA LEU A 236 3.20 -15.02 6.66
C LEU A 236 3.99 -15.48 7.90
N ARG A 237 3.56 -15.08 9.09
CA ARG A 237 4.25 -15.40 10.34
C ARG A 237 4.05 -16.87 10.69
N PRO A 238 5.12 -17.69 10.81
CA PRO A 238 5.00 -19.06 11.27
C PRO A 238 4.54 -19.09 12.73
N GLN A 239 3.80 -20.13 13.11
CA GLN A 239 3.28 -20.26 14.48
C GLN A 239 4.30 -20.89 15.44
N THR A 240 5.29 -21.61 14.92
CA THR A 240 6.31 -22.31 15.71
C THR A 240 7.70 -22.12 15.13
N ALA A 241 8.71 -22.22 15.97
CA ALA A 241 10.12 -22.17 15.62
C ALA A 241 10.87 -23.39 16.18
N GLU A 242 11.86 -23.89 15.45
CA GLU A 242 12.78 -24.94 15.90
C GLU A 242 14.01 -24.27 16.54
N VAL A 243 14.16 -24.39 17.86
CA VAL A 243 15.15 -23.63 18.66
C VAL A 243 16.09 -24.60 19.36
N ILE A 244 17.39 -24.24 19.41
CA ILE A 244 18.44 -24.96 20.16
C ILE A 244 18.65 -24.25 21.49
N ARG A 245 18.27 -24.88 22.59
CA ARG A 245 18.59 -24.40 23.95
C ARG A 245 19.30 -25.51 24.75
N GLY A 246 20.41 -25.18 25.37
CA GLY A 246 21.20 -26.14 26.15
C GLY A 246 21.68 -27.37 25.36
N GLY A 247 21.90 -27.22 24.05
CA GLY A 247 22.32 -28.32 23.16
C GLY A 247 21.21 -29.28 22.72
N GLN A 248 19.94 -28.98 23.08
CA GLN A 248 18.78 -29.78 22.64
C GLN A 248 17.92 -28.93 21.68
N THR A 249 17.51 -29.56 20.60
CA THR A 249 16.56 -28.99 19.65
C THR A 249 15.14 -29.20 20.13
N MET A 250 14.34 -28.12 20.20
CA MET A 250 12.95 -28.16 20.62
C MET A 250 12.09 -27.28 19.72
N GLN A 251 10.83 -27.66 19.52
CA GLN A 251 9.85 -26.87 18.82
C GLN A 251 9.09 -25.99 19.82
N LEU A 252 9.18 -24.67 19.65
CA LEU A 252 8.53 -23.70 20.54
C LEU A 252 7.49 -22.87 19.75
N PRO A 253 6.38 -22.44 20.40
CA PRO A 253 5.57 -21.34 19.88
C PRO A 253 6.42 -20.10 19.66
N ILE A 254 6.14 -19.34 18.59
CA ILE A 254 6.97 -18.19 18.21
C ILE A 254 7.04 -17.12 19.31
N GLU A 255 5.99 -17.00 20.14
CA GLU A 255 5.91 -16.07 21.26
C GLU A 255 6.89 -16.40 22.40
N GLN A 256 7.43 -17.62 22.41
CA GLN A 256 8.39 -18.08 23.43
C GLN A 256 9.85 -17.99 22.97
N VAL A 257 10.10 -17.60 21.72
CA VAL A 257 11.44 -17.35 21.20
C VAL A 257 12.00 -16.07 21.84
N GLN A 258 13.26 -16.10 22.26
CA GLN A 258 13.94 -14.99 22.93
C GLN A 258 15.13 -14.49 22.10
N VAL A 259 15.50 -13.23 22.29
CA VAL A 259 16.70 -12.67 21.69
C VAL A 259 17.92 -13.48 22.13
N GLY A 260 18.75 -13.87 21.18
CA GLY A 260 19.92 -14.71 21.39
C GLY A 260 19.70 -16.21 21.23
N ASP A 261 18.46 -16.68 21.08
CA ASP A 261 18.18 -18.08 20.74
C ASP A 261 18.79 -18.48 19.39
N LEU A 262 19.29 -19.71 19.30
CA LEU A 262 19.72 -20.29 18.03
C LEU A 262 18.54 -21.00 17.38
N VAL A 263 18.15 -20.53 16.19
CA VAL A 263 16.96 -21.00 15.46
C VAL A 263 17.39 -21.72 14.20
N ILE A 264 16.83 -22.92 13.98
CA ILE A 264 17.10 -23.72 12.78
C ILE A 264 16.06 -23.38 11.71
N VAL A 265 16.52 -23.14 10.48
CA VAL A 265 15.66 -22.97 9.30
C VAL A 265 16.12 -23.89 8.18
N ARG A 266 15.21 -24.74 7.71
CA ARG A 266 15.45 -25.72 6.64
C ARG A 266 14.81 -25.27 5.33
N GLY A 267 15.27 -25.85 4.23
CA GLY A 267 14.63 -25.62 2.92
C GLY A 267 13.13 -25.93 2.96
N GLY A 268 12.31 -25.00 2.44
CA GLY A 268 10.84 -25.05 2.48
C GLY A 268 10.21 -24.42 3.72
N GLN A 269 10.98 -24.03 4.74
CA GLN A 269 10.46 -23.39 5.94
C GLN A 269 10.53 -21.86 5.85
N SER A 270 9.61 -21.20 6.57
CA SER A 270 9.66 -19.76 6.78
C SER A 270 10.57 -19.42 7.96
N VAL A 271 11.36 -18.35 7.84
CA VAL A 271 12.19 -17.78 8.90
C VAL A 271 11.27 -17.25 10.01
N PRO A 272 11.42 -17.70 11.26
CA PRO A 272 10.44 -17.36 12.31
C PRO A 272 10.59 -15.93 12.86
N VAL A 273 11.82 -15.45 13.01
CA VAL A 273 12.16 -14.16 13.63
C VAL A 273 13.33 -13.51 12.88
N ASP A 274 13.61 -12.23 13.11
CA ASP A 274 14.79 -11.60 12.51
C ASP A 274 16.07 -12.05 13.21
N GLY A 275 17.14 -12.27 12.46
CA GLY A 275 18.38 -12.75 13.02
C GLY A 275 19.57 -12.66 12.08
N GLU A 276 20.69 -13.22 12.53
CA GLU A 276 21.97 -13.31 11.80
C GLU A 276 22.36 -14.78 11.66
N ILE A 277 22.78 -15.19 10.47
CA ILE A 277 23.24 -16.55 10.20
C ILE A 277 24.56 -16.81 10.92
N THR A 278 24.59 -17.82 11.78
CA THR A 278 25.79 -18.28 12.50
C THR A 278 26.41 -19.52 11.87
N GLU A 279 25.61 -20.32 11.15
CA GLU A 279 26.09 -21.56 10.51
C GLU A 279 25.24 -21.87 9.27
N GLY A 280 25.91 -22.35 8.21
CA GLY A 280 25.27 -22.79 6.97
C GLY A 280 25.08 -21.71 5.92
N SER A 281 24.28 -22.02 4.89
CA SER A 281 23.85 -21.09 3.84
C SER A 281 22.49 -21.49 3.27
N ALA A 282 21.73 -20.52 2.78
CA ALA A 282 20.43 -20.76 2.18
C ALA A 282 20.09 -19.74 1.10
N TYR A 283 19.22 -20.14 0.17
CA TYR A 283 18.56 -19.25 -0.78
C TYR A 283 17.21 -18.83 -0.19
N LEU A 284 17.09 -17.57 0.21
CA LEU A 284 15.90 -17.00 0.84
C LEU A 284 15.05 -16.23 -0.18
N ASP A 285 13.77 -16.56 -0.25
CA ASP A 285 12.76 -15.79 -0.97
C ASP A 285 12.24 -14.68 -0.04
N GLU A 286 12.68 -13.48 -0.28
CA GLU A 286 12.29 -12.28 0.47
C GLU A 286 11.11 -11.54 -0.17
N SER A 287 10.48 -12.11 -1.23
CA SER A 287 9.46 -11.45 -2.04
C SER A 287 8.22 -10.98 -1.25
N ALA A 288 7.90 -11.67 -0.18
CA ALA A 288 6.79 -11.30 0.70
C ALA A 288 7.01 -9.98 1.45
N ILE A 289 8.26 -9.63 1.73
CA ILE A 289 8.68 -8.41 2.47
C ILE A 289 9.21 -7.36 1.51
N THR A 290 10.14 -7.73 0.64
CA THR A 290 10.78 -6.80 -0.29
C THR A 290 10.03 -6.66 -1.61
N GLY A 291 9.22 -7.65 -2.01
CA GLY A 291 8.57 -7.73 -3.31
C GLY A 291 9.52 -8.14 -4.46
N GLU A 292 10.74 -8.63 -4.16
CA GLU A 292 11.68 -9.16 -5.15
C GLU A 292 11.46 -10.65 -5.35
N SER A 293 11.24 -11.07 -6.60
CA SER A 293 10.90 -12.47 -6.91
C SER A 293 12.11 -13.41 -7.00
N MET A 294 13.34 -12.87 -7.04
CA MET A 294 14.57 -13.67 -7.12
C MET A 294 15.04 -14.02 -5.71
N PRO A 295 15.20 -15.30 -5.38
CA PRO A 295 15.80 -15.70 -4.10
C PRO A 295 17.21 -15.18 -3.96
N VAL A 296 17.55 -14.70 -2.76
CA VAL A 296 18.86 -14.15 -2.40
C VAL A 296 19.66 -15.22 -1.67
N GLU A 297 20.91 -15.43 -2.07
CA GLU A 297 21.83 -16.30 -1.35
C GLU A 297 22.34 -15.59 -0.10
N LYS A 298 22.25 -16.25 1.06
CA LYS A 298 22.69 -15.76 2.37
C LYS A 298 23.72 -16.70 2.98
N HIS A 299 24.76 -16.11 3.56
CA HIS A 299 25.89 -16.81 4.17
C HIS A 299 26.03 -16.44 5.65
N VAL A 300 26.98 -17.07 6.32
CA VAL A 300 27.33 -16.75 7.72
C VAL A 300 27.70 -15.28 7.86
N GLY A 301 27.09 -14.58 8.83
CA GLY A 301 27.22 -13.14 9.07
C GLY A 301 26.15 -12.30 8.38
N ASP A 302 25.36 -12.87 7.46
CA ASP A 302 24.27 -12.13 6.81
C ASP A 302 23.03 -12.07 7.71
N THR A 303 22.34 -10.92 7.67
CA THR A 303 21.05 -10.76 8.34
C THR A 303 19.91 -11.38 7.53
N VAL A 304 18.95 -11.98 8.24
CA VAL A 304 17.74 -12.58 7.69
C VAL A 304 16.51 -11.97 8.35
N ILE A 305 15.45 -11.80 7.58
CA ILE A 305 14.19 -11.17 8.01
C ILE A 305 13.15 -12.26 8.25
N GLY A 306 12.40 -12.15 9.34
CA GLY A 306 11.28 -13.03 9.65
C GLY A 306 10.23 -13.06 8.54
N ALA A 307 9.54 -14.19 8.38
CA ALA A 307 8.55 -14.46 7.33
C ALA A 307 9.11 -14.63 5.89
N THR A 308 10.42 -14.50 5.67
CA THR A 308 11.05 -14.92 4.42
C THR A 308 11.08 -16.46 4.32
N VAL A 309 11.09 -17.02 3.11
CA VAL A 309 10.99 -18.47 2.91
C VAL A 309 12.29 -19.03 2.37
N SER A 310 12.89 -20.00 3.08
CA SER A 310 14.04 -20.74 2.58
C SER A 310 13.61 -21.63 1.42
N LYS A 311 14.08 -21.37 0.19
CA LYS A 311 13.82 -22.25 -0.96
C LYS A 311 14.70 -23.49 -0.94
N SER A 312 15.93 -23.35 -0.50
CA SER A 312 16.90 -24.45 -0.36
C SER A 312 17.98 -24.08 0.63
N GLY A 313 18.65 -25.06 1.20
CA GLY A 313 19.73 -24.90 2.16
C GLY A 313 19.30 -25.20 3.59
N TYR A 314 20.25 -25.01 4.50
CA TYR A 314 20.11 -25.18 5.93
C TYR A 314 20.91 -24.08 6.62
N VAL A 315 20.28 -23.39 7.54
CA VAL A 315 20.95 -22.37 8.34
C VAL A 315 20.59 -22.49 9.81
N VAL A 316 21.56 -22.18 10.66
CA VAL A 316 21.33 -21.84 12.06
C VAL A 316 21.55 -20.35 12.19
N MET A 317 20.57 -19.68 12.74
CA MET A 317 20.60 -18.22 12.92
C MET A 317 20.43 -17.86 14.40
N LYS A 318 21.06 -16.78 14.83
CA LYS A 318 20.88 -16.19 16.15
C LYS A 318 19.76 -15.16 16.07
N ALA A 319 18.73 -15.32 16.89
CA ALA A 319 17.61 -14.37 16.96
C ALA A 319 18.09 -12.99 17.48
N LEU A 320 17.86 -11.93 16.70
CA LEU A 320 18.21 -10.54 17.05
C LEU A 320 16.97 -9.75 17.47
N ARG A 321 15.82 -9.93 16.80
CA ARG A 321 14.55 -9.27 17.11
C ARG A 321 13.45 -10.32 17.15
N VAL A 322 12.57 -10.24 18.16
CA VAL A 322 11.50 -11.22 18.41
C VAL A 322 10.18 -10.51 18.73
N GLY A 323 9.07 -11.21 18.57
CA GLY A 323 7.76 -10.68 18.93
C GLY A 323 7.37 -9.44 18.11
N ASP A 324 7.02 -8.36 18.81
CA ASP A 324 6.56 -7.11 18.21
C ASP A 324 7.71 -6.26 17.61
N ASP A 325 8.96 -6.58 17.96
CA ASP A 325 10.15 -5.88 17.46
C ASP A 325 10.64 -6.43 16.11
N THR A 326 10.05 -7.51 15.59
CA THR A 326 10.41 -8.03 14.27
C THR A 326 10.05 -7.06 13.15
N THR A 327 10.83 -7.05 12.09
CA THR A 327 10.60 -6.20 10.90
C THR A 327 9.18 -6.39 10.34
N LEU A 328 8.68 -7.64 10.28
CA LEU A 328 7.31 -7.91 9.84
C LEU A 328 6.28 -7.27 10.78
N SER A 329 6.45 -7.38 12.11
CA SER A 329 5.53 -6.76 13.09
C SER A 329 5.53 -5.23 12.96
N GLN A 330 6.69 -4.61 12.75
CA GLN A 330 6.81 -3.17 12.49
C GLN A 330 6.09 -2.76 11.20
N ILE A 331 6.24 -3.54 10.11
CA ILE A 331 5.53 -3.30 8.84
C ILE A 331 4.01 -3.34 9.06
N ILE A 332 3.51 -4.38 9.72
CA ILE A 332 2.08 -4.53 10.03
C ILE A 332 1.59 -3.32 10.81
N ARG A 333 2.30 -2.93 11.87
CA ARG A 333 1.95 -1.78 12.71
C ARG A 333 1.91 -0.48 11.90
N LEU A 334 2.90 -0.21 11.06
CA LEU A 334 2.92 0.99 10.20
C LEU A 334 1.73 1.02 9.24
N VAL A 335 1.37 -0.12 8.63
CA VAL A 335 0.21 -0.18 7.72
C VAL A 335 -1.12 0.01 8.47
N GLU A 336 -1.23 -0.51 9.70
CA GLU A 336 -2.39 -0.30 10.58
C GLU A 336 -2.50 1.16 11.02
N GLU A 337 -1.42 1.78 11.48
CA GLU A 337 -1.36 3.19 11.88
C GLU A 337 -1.69 4.11 10.71
N ALA A 338 -1.13 3.84 9.52
CA ALA A 338 -1.47 4.59 8.30
C ALA A 338 -2.96 4.46 7.94
N GLY A 339 -3.51 3.24 8.03
CA GLY A 339 -4.93 2.98 7.81
C GLY A 339 -5.83 3.60 8.87
N ALA A 340 -5.33 3.77 10.10
CA ALA A 340 -6.04 4.39 11.22
C ALA A 340 -6.03 5.92 11.17
N SER A 341 -5.00 6.53 10.58
CA SER A 341 -4.86 7.97 10.50
C SER A 341 -5.87 8.60 9.52
N LYS A 342 -6.22 9.87 9.75
CA LYS A 342 -7.15 10.63 8.89
C LYS A 342 -6.39 11.59 7.97
N ALA A 343 -6.49 11.37 6.67
CA ALA A 343 -6.03 12.32 5.66
C ALA A 343 -6.81 13.66 5.72
N PRO A 344 -6.22 14.80 5.38
CA PRO A 344 -6.89 16.10 5.32
C PRO A 344 -8.19 16.10 4.52
N ILE A 345 -8.21 15.41 3.37
CA ILE A 345 -9.41 15.28 2.54
C ILE A 345 -10.54 14.50 3.24
N ALA A 346 -10.20 13.55 4.11
CA ALA A 346 -11.19 12.81 4.91
C ALA A 346 -11.82 13.72 5.98
N LYS A 347 -11.00 14.54 6.66
CA LYS A 347 -11.48 15.55 7.64
C LYS A 347 -12.45 16.53 6.98
N LEU A 348 -12.15 16.97 5.75
CA LEU A 348 -13.05 17.83 4.98
C LEU A 348 -14.38 17.13 4.63
N ALA A 349 -14.33 15.88 4.18
CA ALA A 349 -15.51 15.09 3.87
C ALA A 349 -16.41 14.87 5.10
N ASP A 350 -15.82 14.57 6.26
CA ASP A 350 -16.54 14.43 7.54
C ASP A 350 -17.25 15.74 7.95
N LYS A 351 -16.57 16.89 7.81
CA LYS A 351 -17.15 18.21 8.08
C LYS A 351 -18.35 18.50 7.17
N VAL A 352 -18.22 18.20 5.88
CA VAL A 352 -19.31 18.35 4.91
C VAL A 352 -20.48 17.43 5.27
N ALA A 353 -20.22 16.17 5.62
CA ALA A 353 -21.26 15.22 6.02
C ALA A 353 -22.04 15.68 7.27
N GLY A 354 -21.34 16.28 8.24
CA GLY A 354 -21.98 16.80 9.46
C GLY A 354 -22.96 17.96 9.23
N VAL A 355 -22.73 18.78 8.19
CA VAL A 355 -23.62 19.88 7.80
C VAL A 355 -24.73 19.38 6.86
N PHE A 356 -24.42 18.39 6.04
CA PHE A 356 -25.31 17.90 4.99
C PHE A 356 -26.63 17.35 5.54
N VAL A 357 -26.60 16.54 6.60
CA VAL A 357 -27.80 15.89 7.17
C VAL A 357 -28.81 16.92 7.69
N PRO A 358 -28.45 17.92 8.54
CA PRO A 358 -29.38 18.98 8.94
C PRO A 358 -29.96 19.77 7.76
N VAL A 359 -29.15 20.09 6.76
CA VAL A 359 -29.59 20.83 5.56
C VAL A 359 -30.65 20.05 4.78
N VAL A 360 -30.42 18.76 4.58
CA VAL A 360 -31.39 17.88 3.89
C VAL A 360 -32.70 17.77 4.65
N MET A 361 -32.67 17.66 5.99
CA MET A 361 -33.90 17.67 6.80
C MET A 361 -34.67 18.96 6.62
N GLY A 362 -33.96 20.12 6.55
CA GLY A 362 -34.58 21.41 6.22
C GLY A 362 -35.20 21.42 4.82
N ILE A 363 -34.49 20.91 3.81
CA ILE A 363 -35.01 20.80 2.43
C ILE A 363 -36.27 19.93 2.38
N ALA A 364 -36.28 18.78 3.06
CA ALA A 364 -37.46 17.90 3.12
C ALA A 364 -38.66 18.61 3.75
N LEU A 365 -38.45 19.33 4.87
CA LEU A 365 -39.50 20.11 5.52
C LEU A 365 -40.03 21.22 4.58
N VAL A 366 -39.15 21.99 3.97
CA VAL A 366 -39.52 23.05 3.02
C VAL A 366 -40.26 22.47 1.81
N THR A 367 -39.85 21.31 1.30
CA THR A 367 -40.51 20.59 0.22
C THR A 367 -41.94 20.24 0.61
N ALA A 368 -42.18 19.67 1.80
CA ALA A 368 -43.53 19.38 2.29
C ALA A 368 -44.40 20.63 2.38
N ILE A 369 -43.88 21.71 2.96
CA ILE A 369 -44.58 22.98 3.10
C ILE A 369 -44.97 23.57 1.73
N ILE A 370 -44.02 23.60 0.77
CA ILE A 370 -44.28 24.12 -0.57
C ILE A 370 -45.46 23.37 -1.25
N TRP A 371 -45.43 22.03 -1.22
CA TRP A 371 -46.47 21.23 -1.88
C TRP A 371 -47.86 21.39 -1.22
N LEU A 372 -47.90 21.53 0.12
CA LEU A 372 -49.14 21.85 0.83
C LEU A 372 -49.67 23.24 0.46
N LEU A 373 -48.80 24.25 0.29
CA LEU A 373 -49.17 25.61 -0.13
C LEU A 373 -49.62 25.66 -1.60
N VAL A 374 -49.11 24.80 -2.45
CA VAL A 374 -49.54 24.66 -3.86
C VAL A 374 -50.93 23.99 -3.97
N GLY A 375 -51.42 23.39 -2.89
CA GLY A 375 -52.73 22.74 -2.83
C GLY A 375 -52.73 21.24 -3.12
N GLU A 376 -51.55 20.61 -3.13
CA GLU A 376 -51.44 19.16 -3.24
C GLU A 376 -51.87 18.47 -1.92
N THR A 377 -52.21 17.17 -2.01
CA THR A 377 -52.61 16.40 -0.84
C THR A 377 -51.52 16.25 0.20
N PRO A 378 -51.83 16.12 1.50
CA PRO A 378 -50.86 15.83 2.55
C PRO A 378 -50.05 14.56 2.27
N SER A 379 -50.62 13.54 1.68
CA SER A 379 -50.01 12.32 1.20
C SER A 379 -48.91 12.58 0.16
N PHE A 380 -49.21 13.40 -0.85
CA PHE A 380 -48.24 13.79 -1.87
C PHE A 380 -47.06 14.56 -1.27
N ALA A 381 -47.35 15.58 -0.47
CA ALA A 381 -46.30 16.39 0.20
C ALA A 381 -45.40 15.56 1.09
N LEU A 382 -45.99 14.64 1.88
CA LEU A 382 -45.20 13.72 2.76
C LEU A 382 -44.34 12.78 1.93
N THR A 383 -44.86 12.19 0.86
CA THR A 383 -44.09 11.29 -0.02
C THR A 383 -42.89 11.99 -0.65
N ARG A 384 -43.06 13.28 -1.07
CA ARG A 384 -41.90 14.08 -1.58
C ARG A 384 -40.85 14.32 -0.50
N ALA A 385 -41.29 14.69 0.71
CA ALA A 385 -40.37 14.88 1.84
C ALA A 385 -39.62 13.59 2.20
N ILE A 386 -40.29 12.45 2.28
CA ILE A 386 -39.69 11.13 2.53
C ILE A 386 -38.72 10.78 1.41
N SER A 387 -39.07 11.00 0.14
CA SER A 387 -38.17 10.74 -0.99
C SER A 387 -36.88 11.56 -0.90
N VAL A 388 -36.98 12.84 -0.51
CA VAL A 388 -35.83 13.71 -0.28
C VAL A 388 -34.95 13.16 0.85
N LEU A 389 -35.53 12.79 1.99
CA LEU A 389 -34.78 12.24 3.12
C LEU A 389 -34.02 10.96 2.76
N VAL A 390 -34.68 10.05 2.04
CA VAL A 390 -34.11 8.74 1.69
C VAL A 390 -32.99 8.85 0.67
N ILE A 391 -33.20 9.58 -0.44
CA ILE A 391 -32.18 9.69 -1.50
C ILE A 391 -30.93 10.44 -1.04
N SER A 392 -31.08 11.32 -0.06
CA SER A 392 -30.00 12.20 0.40
C SER A 392 -29.03 11.54 1.36
N CYS A 393 -29.14 10.24 1.61
CA CYS A 393 -28.20 9.59 2.51
C CYS A 393 -26.74 9.66 1.99
N PRO A 394 -25.79 10.28 2.72
CA PRO A 394 -24.39 10.38 2.31
C PRO A 394 -23.58 9.12 2.65
N CYS A 395 -24.17 7.92 2.53
CA CYS A 395 -23.57 6.66 2.95
C CYS A 395 -22.22 6.39 2.27
N ALA A 396 -22.16 6.65 0.95
CA ALA A 396 -20.95 6.45 0.16
C ALA A 396 -19.84 7.43 0.50
N LEU A 397 -20.17 8.64 0.98
CA LEU A 397 -19.20 9.69 1.33
C LEU A 397 -18.26 9.26 2.46
N GLY A 398 -18.82 8.65 3.51
CA GLY A 398 -18.04 8.18 4.66
C GLY A 398 -17.06 7.05 4.34
N LEU A 399 -17.24 6.36 3.20
CA LEU A 399 -16.38 5.28 2.73
C LEU A 399 -15.39 5.70 1.64
N ALA A 400 -15.68 6.79 0.95
CA ALA A 400 -14.97 7.21 -0.26
C ALA A 400 -13.47 7.36 -0.04
N THR A 401 -13.05 7.92 1.09
CA THR A 401 -11.65 8.17 1.42
C THR A 401 -11.02 7.01 2.19
N PRO A 402 -11.58 6.52 3.33
CA PRO A 402 -10.88 5.54 4.15
C PRO A 402 -10.63 4.21 3.43
N VAL A 403 -11.58 3.73 2.63
CA VAL A 403 -11.41 2.48 1.87
C VAL A 403 -10.29 2.60 0.82
N ALA A 404 -10.22 3.75 0.11
CA ALA A 404 -9.19 3.96 -0.88
C ALA A 404 -7.79 4.10 -0.25
N ILE A 405 -7.68 4.75 0.92
CA ILE A 405 -6.43 4.84 1.68
C ILE A 405 -5.98 3.45 2.13
N MET A 406 -6.85 2.69 2.79
CA MET A 406 -6.52 1.34 3.28
C MET A 406 -6.09 0.40 2.14
N VAL A 407 -6.76 0.44 0.99
CA VAL A 407 -6.33 -0.34 -0.18
C VAL A 407 -5.01 0.19 -0.73
N GLY A 408 -4.84 1.52 -0.78
CA GLY A 408 -3.62 2.17 -1.27
C GLY A 408 -2.40 1.84 -0.42
N THR A 409 -2.50 1.98 0.91
CA THR A 409 -1.41 1.64 1.85
C THR A 409 -1.09 0.15 1.82
N GLY A 410 -2.10 -0.73 1.78
CA GLY A 410 -1.89 -2.17 1.64
C GLY A 410 -1.24 -2.58 0.32
N VAL A 411 -1.58 -1.93 -0.78
CA VAL A 411 -0.89 -2.12 -2.08
C VAL A 411 0.54 -1.58 -2.03
N GLY A 412 0.75 -0.45 -1.36
CA GLY A 412 2.09 0.09 -1.09
C GLY A 412 2.97 -0.92 -0.37
N ALA A 413 2.52 -1.41 0.78
CA ALA A 413 3.23 -2.39 1.59
C ALA A 413 3.60 -3.66 0.79
N LYS A 414 2.65 -4.19 0.01
CA LYS A 414 2.91 -5.34 -0.87
C LYS A 414 4.01 -5.09 -1.92
N ASN A 415 4.22 -3.83 -2.30
CA ASN A 415 5.28 -3.44 -3.24
C ASN A 415 6.55 -2.90 -2.54
N GLY A 416 6.66 -3.04 -1.22
CA GLY A 416 7.80 -2.57 -0.45
C GLY A 416 7.80 -1.05 -0.18
N VAL A 417 6.64 -0.40 -0.28
CA VAL A 417 6.45 1.03 0.03
C VAL A 417 5.55 1.17 1.25
N LEU A 418 6.09 1.63 2.36
CA LEU A 418 5.38 1.82 3.61
C LEU A 418 5.06 3.30 3.82
N PHE A 419 3.79 3.64 3.93
CA PHE A 419 3.33 4.98 4.32
C PHE A 419 3.10 4.99 5.82
N GLN A 420 3.64 5.97 6.55
CA GLN A 420 3.45 6.09 7.99
C GLN A 420 2.08 6.69 8.35
N SER A 421 1.47 7.43 7.43
CA SER A 421 0.16 8.04 7.66
C SER A 421 -0.62 8.22 6.36
N ALA A 422 -1.95 8.37 6.48
CA ALA A 422 -2.81 8.76 5.37
C ALA A 422 -2.47 10.16 4.85
N GLU A 423 -1.95 11.04 5.71
CA GLU A 423 -1.49 12.37 5.34
C GLU A 423 -0.25 12.31 4.45
N ALA A 424 0.72 11.43 4.77
CA ALA A 424 1.88 11.16 3.93
C ALA A 424 1.47 10.69 2.53
N LEU A 425 0.51 9.74 2.46
CA LEU A 425 -0.05 9.28 1.18
C LEU A 425 -0.73 10.42 0.41
N GLU A 426 -1.48 11.30 1.10
CA GLU A 426 -2.13 12.46 0.48
C GLU A 426 -1.09 13.48 0.01
N ASN A 427 -0.13 13.89 0.86
CA ASN A 427 0.83 14.94 0.56
C ASN A 427 1.75 14.55 -0.62
N LEU A 428 2.12 13.28 -0.72
CA LEU A 428 3.03 12.80 -1.76
C LEU A 428 2.49 13.02 -3.19
N HIS A 429 1.16 13.06 -3.40
CA HIS A 429 0.60 13.30 -4.74
C HIS A 429 0.85 14.72 -5.26
N ASN A 430 1.04 15.69 -4.35
CA ASN A 430 1.25 17.10 -4.66
C ASN A 430 2.71 17.46 -4.90
N VAL A 431 3.64 16.53 -4.63
CA VAL A 431 5.07 16.75 -4.81
C VAL A 431 5.38 17.14 -6.25
N ASN A 432 6.10 18.25 -6.41
CA ASN A 432 6.56 18.81 -7.68
C ASN A 432 8.08 19.06 -7.71
N ALA A 433 8.78 18.84 -6.59
CA ALA A 433 10.25 18.88 -6.50
C ALA A 433 10.73 17.74 -5.62
N VAL A 434 11.78 17.06 -6.05
CA VAL A 434 12.45 15.98 -5.31
C VAL A 434 13.90 16.39 -5.09
N ILE A 435 14.34 16.34 -3.84
CA ILE A 435 15.73 16.46 -3.45
C ILE A 435 16.23 15.07 -3.09
N MET A 436 17.32 14.64 -3.70
CA MET A 436 17.92 13.32 -3.43
C MET A 436 19.31 13.51 -2.84
N ASP A 437 19.59 12.84 -1.73
CA ASP A 437 20.97 12.69 -1.28
C ASP A 437 21.74 11.81 -2.27
N LYS A 438 23.06 11.96 -2.31
CA LYS A 438 23.92 11.12 -3.16
C LYS A 438 24.12 9.74 -2.55
N THR A 439 24.72 9.72 -1.35
CA THR A 439 25.31 8.52 -0.76
C THR A 439 24.25 7.56 -0.21
N GLY A 440 24.30 6.28 -0.59
CA GLY A 440 23.31 5.30 -0.16
C GLY A 440 21.92 5.45 -0.80
N THR A 441 21.62 6.61 -1.38
CA THR A 441 20.34 6.93 -2.04
C THR A 441 20.41 6.71 -3.55
N VAL A 442 21.23 7.51 -4.24
CA VAL A 442 21.44 7.43 -5.69
C VAL A 442 22.56 6.45 -6.03
N THR A 443 23.51 6.28 -5.10
CA THR A 443 24.64 5.37 -5.18
C THR A 443 24.42 4.16 -4.26
N GLU A 444 25.27 3.13 -4.42
CA GLU A 444 25.22 1.91 -3.59
C GLU A 444 25.52 2.17 -2.11
N GLY A 445 26.18 3.29 -1.80
CA GLY A 445 26.63 3.65 -0.46
C GLY A 445 27.81 2.80 0.04
N ARG A 446 28.33 1.98 -0.83
CA ARG A 446 29.52 1.14 -0.57
C ARG A 446 30.55 1.41 -1.64
N PRO A 447 31.72 1.97 -1.28
CA PRO A 447 32.82 2.15 -2.23
C PRO A 447 33.23 0.82 -2.88
N VAL A 448 33.54 0.87 -4.18
CA VAL A 448 34.08 -0.27 -4.91
C VAL A 448 35.34 0.16 -5.70
N VAL A 449 36.23 -0.78 -5.93
CA VAL A 449 37.40 -0.55 -6.79
C VAL A 449 36.92 -0.55 -8.24
N THR A 450 37.02 0.58 -8.92
CA THR A 450 36.62 0.73 -10.33
C THR A 450 37.76 0.52 -11.32
N ASP A 451 39.00 0.91 -10.92
CA ASP A 451 40.19 0.78 -11.75
C ASP A 451 41.40 0.44 -10.92
N VAL A 452 42.29 -0.37 -11.51
CA VAL A 452 43.60 -0.72 -10.93
C VAL A 452 44.66 -0.57 -12.01
N LYS A 453 45.75 0.10 -11.66
CA LYS A 453 46.93 0.26 -12.53
C LYS A 453 48.19 -0.12 -11.78
N SER A 454 48.91 -1.13 -12.27
CA SER A 454 50.23 -1.54 -11.75
C SER A 454 51.38 -0.85 -12.49
N PHE A 455 52.46 -0.60 -11.78
CA PHE A 455 53.67 0.01 -12.32
C PHE A 455 54.90 -0.83 -11.91
N GLY A 456 55.48 -1.51 -12.86
CA GLY A 456 56.74 -2.28 -12.65
C GLY A 456 56.60 -3.56 -11.81
N VAL A 457 55.35 -3.94 -11.46
CA VAL A 457 55.02 -5.18 -10.73
C VAL A 457 53.85 -5.89 -11.40
N GLU A 458 53.76 -7.20 -11.20
CA GLU A 458 52.60 -7.96 -11.68
C GLU A 458 51.36 -7.56 -10.92
N SER A 459 50.20 -7.62 -11.61
CA SER A 459 48.91 -7.23 -11.00
C SER A 459 48.56 -8.09 -9.77
N GLY A 460 48.93 -9.38 -9.77
CA GLY A 460 48.72 -10.28 -8.62
C GLY A 460 49.56 -9.87 -7.38
N ASP A 461 50.80 -9.42 -7.58
CA ASP A 461 51.65 -8.93 -6.50
C ASP A 461 51.13 -7.62 -5.92
N LEU A 462 50.65 -6.70 -6.76
CA LEU A 462 50.01 -5.47 -6.32
C LEU A 462 48.75 -5.75 -5.49
N LEU A 463 47.90 -6.70 -5.92
CA LEU A 463 46.71 -7.08 -5.20
C LEU A 463 47.00 -7.74 -3.85
N SER A 464 48.05 -8.60 -3.79
CA SER A 464 48.52 -9.22 -2.55
C SER A 464 49.08 -8.20 -1.57
N LEU A 465 49.83 -7.21 -2.07
CA LEU A 465 50.33 -6.09 -1.27
C LEU A 465 49.15 -5.25 -0.73
N ALA A 466 48.19 -4.89 -1.60
CA ALA A 466 47.07 -4.08 -1.22
C ALA A 466 46.17 -4.80 -0.19
N LEU A 467 45.90 -6.09 -0.38
CA LEU A 467 45.20 -6.93 0.59
C LEU A 467 45.85 -6.91 1.95
N SER A 468 47.20 -7.12 1.98
CA SER A 468 47.94 -7.20 3.22
C SER A 468 47.98 -5.89 4.00
N LEU A 469 48.05 -4.76 3.30
CA LEU A 469 48.06 -3.44 3.93
C LEU A 469 46.65 -3.05 4.44
N GLU A 470 45.64 -3.20 3.59
CA GLU A 470 44.28 -2.69 3.87
C GLU A 470 43.46 -3.63 4.77
N SER A 471 43.82 -4.92 4.91
CA SER A 471 43.13 -5.87 5.79
C SER A 471 43.16 -5.49 7.28
N ARG A 472 44.02 -4.55 7.67
CA ARG A 472 44.18 -4.03 9.04
C ARG A 472 43.63 -2.63 9.25
N SER A 473 42.99 -2.07 8.23
CA SER A 473 42.39 -0.73 8.24
C SER A 473 40.87 -0.82 8.36
N ASP A 474 40.32 -0.04 9.29
CA ASP A 474 38.83 0.06 9.44
C ASP A 474 38.21 1.11 8.50
N HIS A 475 38.98 1.64 7.54
CA HIS A 475 38.47 2.68 6.64
C HIS A 475 37.59 2.07 5.54
N PRO A 476 36.42 2.68 5.19
CA PRO A 476 35.53 2.14 4.15
C PRO A 476 36.17 1.92 2.78
N LEU A 477 37.23 2.70 2.42
CA LEU A 477 37.97 2.51 1.19
C LEU A 477 38.88 1.26 1.25
N ALA A 478 39.34 0.90 2.45
CA ALA A 478 40.13 -0.31 2.66
C ALA A 478 39.27 -1.56 2.43
N ASP A 479 38.06 -1.59 2.96
CA ASP A 479 37.10 -2.68 2.73
C ASP A 479 36.84 -2.95 1.25
N ALA A 480 36.73 -1.89 0.44
CA ALA A 480 36.57 -2.00 -1.00
C ALA A 480 37.75 -2.71 -1.66
N ILE A 481 38.96 -2.35 -1.26
CA ILE A 481 40.21 -2.92 -1.79
C ILE A 481 40.39 -4.37 -1.33
N VAL A 482 40.16 -4.66 -0.05
CA VAL A 482 40.22 -6.01 0.52
C VAL A 482 39.25 -6.95 -0.19
N ARG A 483 38.00 -6.53 -0.38
CA ARG A 483 36.98 -7.31 -1.08
C ARG A 483 37.38 -7.60 -2.53
N TYR A 484 37.81 -6.56 -3.26
CA TYR A 484 38.26 -6.69 -4.64
C TYR A 484 39.49 -7.63 -4.76
N ALA A 485 40.43 -7.51 -3.85
CA ALA A 485 41.65 -8.36 -3.87
C ALA A 485 41.30 -9.84 -3.55
N ARG A 486 40.40 -10.08 -2.59
CA ARG A 486 39.90 -11.44 -2.27
C ARG A 486 39.12 -12.08 -3.43
N GLU A 487 38.26 -11.34 -4.11
CA GLU A 487 37.57 -11.79 -5.32
C GLU A 487 38.54 -12.19 -6.45
N LYS A 488 39.72 -11.58 -6.49
CA LYS A 488 40.80 -11.91 -7.44
C LYS A 488 41.74 -12.98 -6.92
N ASN A 489 41.43 -13.64 -5.79
CA ASN A 489 42.24 -14.69 -5.15
C ASN A 489 43.64 -14.23 -4.76
N ALA A 490 43.82 -12.96 -4.37
CA ALA A 490 45.10 -12.47 -3.85
C ALA A 490 45.43 -13.14 -2.52
N GLN A 491 46.76 -13.32 -2.26
CA GLN A 491 47.26 -13.94 -1.03
C GLN A 491 47.73 -12.87 -0.06
N GLU A 492 47.36 -13.00 1.21
CA GLU A 492 47.80 -12.10 2.27
C GLU A 492 49.24 -12.41 2.65
N ARG A 493 50.06 -11.36 2.84
CA ARG A 493 51.49 -11.44 3.20
C ARG A 493 51.69 -11.02 4.65
N SER A 494 52.87 -11.33 5.19
CA SER A 494 53.23 -10.96 6.56
C SER A 494 53.39 -9.45 6.69
N VAL A 495 52.66 -8.83 7.64
CA VAL A 495 52.70 -7.38 7.89
C VAL A 495 53.18 -7.11 9.32
N THR A 496 54.19 -6.22 9.43
CA THR A 496 54.71 -5.69 10.69
C THR A 496 54.74 -4.16 10.66
N ASP A 497 54.93 -3.52 11.81
CA ASP A 497 55.07 -2.05 11.96
C ASP A 497 53.91 -1.26 11.31
N PHE A 498 52.66 -1.76 11.46
CA PHE A 498 51.47 -1.11 10.89
C PHE A 498 51.14 0.19 11.65
N GLU A 499 51.04 1.28 10.92
CA GLU A 499 50.67 2.60 11.44
C GLU A 499 49.64 3.28 10.49
N MET A 500 48.54 3.73 11.05
CA MET A 500 47.56 4.56 10.34
C MET A 500 47.91 6.04 10.56
N ILE A 501 48.06 6.81 9.48
CA ILE A 501 48.30 8.26 9.52
C ILE A 501 47.01 8.97 9.12
N GLU A 502 46.42 9.67 10.08
CA GLU A 502 45.14 10.31 9.92
C GLU A 502 45.10 11.27 8.71
N GLY A 503 44.06 11.09 7.86
CA GLY A 503 43.84 11.90 6.66
C GLY A 503 44.90 11.72 5.55
N GLN A 504 45.82 10.77 5.65
CA GLN A 504 46.87 10.51 4.65
C GLN A 504 46.86 9.07 4.12
N GLY A 505 46.80 8.05 5.00
CA GLY A 505 46.87 6.65 4.62
C GLY A 505 47.57 5.77 5.66
N ILE A 506 48.17 4.69 5.21
CA ILE A 506 48.78 3.67 6.05
C ILE A 506 50.27 3.44 5.67
N ARG A 507 51.05 3.14 6.66
CA ARG A 507 52.46 2.71 6.55
C ARG A 507 52.62 1.37 7.25
N ALA A 508 53.32 0.44 6.62
CA ALA A 508 53.68 -0.84 7.24
C ALA A 508 54.88 -1.46 6.56
N THR A 509 55.41 -2.49 7.16
CA THR A 509 56.46 -3.35 6.58
C THR A 509 55.82 -4.67 6.13
N VAL A 510 55.86 -4.99 4.83
CA VAL A 510 55.28 -6.22 4.23
C VAL A 510 56.43 -7.08 3.74
N ASP A 511 56.56 -8.30 4.27
CA ASP A 511 57.64 -9.23 3.98
C ASP A 511 59.06 -8.58 4.15
N GLY A 512 59.22 -7.72 5.14
CA GLY A 512 60.47 -7.00 5.40
C GLY A 512 60.71 -5.77 4.50
N VAL A 513 59.76 -5.42 3.62
CA VAL A 513 59.84 -4.27 2.73
C VAL A 513 58.98 -3.12 3.27
N PRO A 514 59.47 -1.88 3.44
CA PRO A 514 58.65 -0.75 3.84
C PRO A 514 57.65 -0.37 2.71
N CYS A 515 56.36 -0.32 3.07
CA CYS A 515 55.25 -0.10 2.16
C CYS A 515 54.36 1.03 2.66
N PHE A 516 53.71 1.71 1.70
CA PHE A 516 52.82 2.82 1.94
C PHE A 516 51.58 2.67 1.08
N ALA A 517 50.39 2.98 1.63
CA ALA A 517 49.13 3.07 0.89
C ALA A 517 48.41 4.32 1.33
N GLY A 518 47.95 5.16 0.38
CA GLY A 518 47.22 6.36 0.73
C GLY A 518 47.11 7.40 -0.39
N ASN A 519 46.76 8.62 0.00
CA ASN A 519 46.58 9.73 -0.92
C ASN A 519 47.93 10.38 -1.33
N ARG A 520 47.89 11.37 -2.22
CA ARG A 520 49.08 12.11 -2.69
C ARG A 520 49.86 12.76 -1.57
N ARG A 521 49.21 13.23 -0.48
CA ARG A 521 49.90 13.84 0.67
C ARG A 521 50.80 12.84 1.37
N MET A 522 50.31 11.59 1.52
CA MET A 522 51.11 10.50 2.08
C MET A 522 52.41 10.25 1.32
N LEU A 523 52.36 10.23 -0.03
CA LEU A 523 53.54 10.03 -0.86
C LEU A 523 54.53 11.16 -0.72
N LEU A 524 54.06 12.41 -0.78
CA LEU A 524 54.94 13.59 -0.65
C LEU A 524 55.59 13.67 0.73
N ALA A 525 54.87 13.35 1.81
CA ALA A 525 55.39 13.35 3.17
C ALA A 525 56.53 12.31 3.37
N ASN A 526 56.47 11.22 2.57
CA ASN A 526 57.50 10.16 2.62
C ASN A 526 58.58 10.31 1.52
N GLY A 527 58.64 11.47 0.85
CA GLY A 527 59.68 11.77 -0.16
C GLY A 527 59.51 10.99 -1.48
N LEU A 528 58.30 10.50 -1.76
CA LEU A 528 57.96 9.76 -2.97
C LEU A 528 57.41 10.73 -4.02
N ALA A 529 58.11 10.88 -5.15
CA ALA A 529 57.66 11.74 -6.25
C ALA A 529 56.84 10.95 -7.26
N LEU A 530 55.67 11.49 -7.61
CA LEU A 530 54.84 10.97 -8.72
C LEU A 530 55.49 11.34 -10.06
N SER A 531 55.61 10.36 -10.97
CA SER A 531 55.95 10.66 -12.35
C SER A 531 54.84 11.48 -13.00
N GLY A 532 55.14 12.26 -14.04
CA GLY A 532 54.12 13.08 -14.71
C GLY A 532 52.93 12.24 -15.27
N SER A 533 53.19 11.00 -15.67
CA SER A 533 52.16 10.08 -16.13
C SER A 533 51.24 9.57 -15.00
N MET A 534 51.83 9.24 -13.84
CA MET A 534 51.07 8.80 -12.65
C MET A 534 50.26 9.93 -12.05
N GLN A 535 50.83 11.15 -12.05
CA GLN A 535 50.09 12.34 -11.62
C GLN A 535 48.89 12.61 -12.51
N LYS A 536 49.09 12.59 -13.83
CA LYS A 536 48.01 12.80 -14.80
C LYS A 536 46.88 11.76 -14.64
N LEU A 537 47.25 10.49 -14.47
CA LEU A 537 46.28 9.40 -14.25
C LEU A 537 45.48 9.59 -12.93
N GLY A 538 46.12 9.96 -11.85
CA GLY A 538 45.46 10.28 -10.58
C GLY A 538 44.53 11.49 -10.71
N ASP A 539 44.93 12.52 -11.46
CA ASP A 539 44.11 13.70 -11.74
C ASP A 539 42.92 13.36 -12.66
N GLU A 540 43.10 12.43 -13.62
CA GLU A 540 42.03 11.90 -14.47
C GLU A 540 40.96 11.12 -13.65
N PHE A 541 41.40 10.24 -12.75
CA PHE A 541 40.51 9.53 -11.83
C PHE A 541 39.74 10.50 -10.92
N ALA A 542 40.44 11.48 -10.34
CA ALA A 542 39.80 12.49 -9.49
C ALA A 542 38.82 13.35 -10.28
N ALA A 543 39.13 13.70 -11.53
CA ALA A 543 38.19 14.42 -12.42
C ALA A 543 36.96 13.60 -12.79
N ALA A 544 37.09 12.25 -12.83
CA ALA A 544 35.98 11.31 -13.03
C ALA A 544 35.19 10.99 -11.73
N GLY A 545 35.44 11.72 -10.63
CA GLY A 545 34.73 11.51 -9.37
C GLY A 545 35.21 10.30 -8.55
N LYS A 546 36.39 9.72 -8.88
CA LYS A 546 36.95 8.56 -8.20
C LYS A 546 38.04 9.02 -7.21
N THR A 547 38.20 8.28 -6.14
CA THR A 547 39.30 8.54 -5.15
C THR A 547 40.51 7.72 -5.52
N PRO A 548 41.60 8.35 -5.98
CA PRO A 548 42.84 7.64 -6.27
C PRO A 548 43.61 7.35 -4.98
N LEU A 549 43.96 6.08 -4.76
CA LEU A 549 44.81 5.59 -3.69
C LEU A 549 46.07 5.02 -4.29
N PHE A 550 47.21 5.49 -3.82
CA PHE A 550 48.53 5.14 -4.33
C PHE A 550 49.18 4.11 -3.42
N PHE A 551 49.80 3.10 -3.99
CA PHE A 551 50.54 2.06 -3.30
C PHE A 551 52.02 2.16 -3.68
N ALA A 552 52.87 2.10 -2.66
CA ALA A 552 54.30 2.15 -2.85
C ALA A 552 54.99 1.08 -2.01
N ALA A 553 56.04 0.45 -2.58
CA ALA A 553 56.91 -0.50 -1.92
C ALA A 553 58.38 -0.15 -2.23
N ASN A 554 59.26 -0.32 -1.25
CA ASN A 554 60.71 -0.02 -1.39
C ASN A 554 60.99 1.36 -2.05
N ARG A 555 60.27 2.40 -1.61
CA ARG A 555 60.34 3.79 -2.12
C ARG A 555 59.95 3.96 -3.62
N GLN A 556 59.31 3.02 -4.22
CA GLN A 556 58.78 3.12 -5.58
C GLN A 556 57.27 2.97 -5.57
N ILE A 557 56.55 3.74 -6.41
CA ILE A 557 55.09 3.61 -6.58
C ILE A 557 54.86 2.39 -7.45
N VAL A 558 54.14 1.40 -6.90
CA VAL A 558 53.86 0.11 -7.55
C VAL A 558 52.44 0.04 -8.12
N GLY A 559 51.52 0.92 -7.68
CA GLY A 559 50.17 0.92 -8.25
C GLY A 559 49.29 2.07 -7.79
N ILE A 560 48.18 2.22 -8.48
CA ILE A 560 47.07 3.12 -8.16
C ILE A 560 45.77 2.32 -8.22
N PHE A 561 44.98 2.42 -7.16
CA PHE A 561 43.57 1.99 -7.13
C PHE A 561 42.67 3.21 -7.21
N ALA A 562 41.65 3.16 -8.06
CA ALA A 562 40.59 4.15 -8.07
C ALA A 562 39.35 3.55 -7.42
N VAL A 563 38.89 4.16 -6.36
CA VAL A 563 37.73 3.71 -5.59
C VAL A 563 36.61 4.76 -5.74
N ALA A 564 35.39 4.33 -6.01
CA ALA A 564 34.25 5.20 -6.11
C ALA A 564 32.99 4.55 -5.55
N ASP A 565 32.04 5.37 -5.09
CA ASP A 565 30.70 4.97 -4.80
C ASP A 565 29.89 5.02 -6.11
N VAL A 566 29.50 3.85 -6.63
CA VAL A 566 28.89 3.73 -7.95
C VAL A 566 27.39 3.97 -7.92
N LEU A 567 26.85 4.48 -9.02
CA LEU A 567 25.39 4.67 -9.17
C LEU A 567 24.67 3.33 -9.16
N LYS A 568 23.51 3.28 -8.46
CA LYS A 568 22.62 2.14 -8.56
C LYS A 568 22.12 1.98 -10.00
N PRO A 569 21.94 0.77 -10.50
CA PRO A 569 21.55 0.51 -11.90
C PRO A 569 20.24 1.19 -12.32
N THR A 570 19.32 1.42 -11.36
CA THR A 570 18.00 1.99 -11.57
C THR A 570 17.95 3.50 -11.42
N SER A 571 18.97 4.15 -10.83
CA SER A 571 18.95 5.59 -10.47
C SER A 571 18.68 6.50 -11.67
N LYS A 572 19.33 6.25 -12.81
CA LYS A 572 19.10 7.03 -14.03
C LYS A 572 17.66 6.92 -14.53
N ALA A 573 17.13 5.69 -14.59
CA ALA A 573 15.76 5.43 -15.01
C ALA A 573 14.73 6.09 -14.05
N ALA A 574 15.03 6.09 -12.75
CA ALA A 574 14.18 6.75 -11.74
C ALA A 574 14.15 8.27 -11.95
N VAL A 575 15.30 8.90 -12.19
CA VAL A 575 15.37 10.34 -12.48
C VAL A 575 14.59 10.68 -13.76
N GLU A 576 14.76 9.90 -14.83
CA GLU A 576 14.01 10.08 -16.08
C GLU A 576 12.50 9.94 -15.85
N ALA A 577 12.08 8.95 -15.04
CA ALA A 577 10.67 8.74 -14.68
C ALA A 577 10.10 9.92 -13.87
N LEU A 578 10.82 10.44 -12.87
CA LEU A 578 10.42 11.62 -12.10
C LEU A 578 10.24 12.85 -13.00
N ARG A 579 11.19 13.09 -13.91
CA ARG A 579 11.11 14.20 -14.88
C ARG A 579 9.94 14.05 -15.84
N SER A 580 9.64 12.83 -16.29
CA SER A 580 8.46 12.54 -17.13
C SER A 580 7.14 12.85 -16.40
N MET A 581 7.15 12.80 -15.07
CA MET A 581 6.04 13.15 -14.21
C MET A 581 5.97 14.66 -13.90
N HIS A 582 6.81 15.50 -14.52
CA HIS A 582 6.95 16.95 -14.31
C HIS A 582 7.37 17.29 -12.86
N ILE A 583 8.32 16.52 -12.33
CA ILE A 583 8.91 16.73 -11.02
C ILE A 583 10.34 17.21 -11.22
N ASP A 584 10.68 18.37 -10.63
CA ASP A 584 12.03 18.91 -10.64
C ASP A 584 12.92 18.04 -9.73
N VAL A 585 14.10 17.68 -10.22
CA VAL A 585 15.04 16.81 -9.48
C VAL A 585 16.30 17.57 -9.15
N THR A 586 16.66 17.61 -7.87
CA THR A 586 17.88 18.23 -7.35
C THR A 586 18.76 17.16 -6.70
N LEU A 587 20.02 17.10 -7.08
CA LEU A 587 21.03 16.25 -6.41
C LEU A 587 21.72 17.05 -5.30
N LEU A 588 21.76 16.47 -4.09
CA LEU A 588 22.39 17.05 -2.92
C LEU A 588 23.59 16.17 -2.50
N THR A 589 24.75 16.76 -2.26
CA THR A 589 25.93 16.01 -1.88
C THR A 589 26.93 16.85 -1.08
N GLY A 590 27.64 16.21 -0.17
CA GLY A 590 28.81 16.80 0.50
C GLY A 590 30.10 16.80 -0.34
N ASP A 591 30.09 16.14 -1.51
CA ASP A 591 31.24 16.11 -2.40
C ASP A 591 31.58 17.49 -2.99
N ASN A 592 32.82 17.63 -3.49
CA ASN A 592 33.21 18.81 -4.23
C ASN A 592 32.42 18.99 -5.54
N GLN A 593 32.38 20.25 -6.03
CA GLN A 593 31.57 20.64 -7.20
C GLN A 593 31.87 19.80 -8.46
N LYS A 594 33.13 19.39 -8.69
CA LYS A 594 33.51 18.63 -9.89
C LYS A 594 32.94 17.21 -9.86
N THR A 595 33.10 16.53 -8.73
CA THR A 595 32.55 15.17 -8.52
C THR A 595 31.02 15.18 -8.61
N ALA A 596 30.38 16.14 -7.94
CA ALA A 596 28.92 16.32 -7.99
C ALA A 596 28.39 16.52 -9.42
N GLN A 597 29.09 17.35 -10.22
CA GLN A 597 28.72 17.62 -11.60
C GLN A 597 28.91 16.40 -12.53
N SER A 598 29.95 15.59 -12.29
CA SER A 598 30.18 14.34 -13.03
C SER A 598 29.02 13.37 -12.82
N ILE A 599 28.65 13.10 -11.56
CA ILE A 599 27.54 12.21 -11.20
C ILE A 599 26.20 12.73 -11.74
N ALA A 600 25.95 14.04 -11.60
CA ALA A 600 24.73 14.64 -12.10
C ALA A 600 24.58 14.55 -13.63
N SER A 601 25.70 14.72 -14.35
CA SER A 601 25.71 14.56 -15.81
C SER A 601 25.39 13.14 -16.24
N GLU A 602 25.89 12.13 -15.54
CA GLU A 602 25.59 10.73 -15.77
C GLU A 602 24.11 10.40 -15.50
N LEU A 603 23.54 10.98 -14.44
CA LEU A 603 22.12 10.85 -14.08
C LEU A 603 21.18 11.68 -14.98
N GLY A 604 21.70 12.67 -15.69
CA GLY A 604 20.91 13.64 -16.42
C GLY A 604 20.26 14.70 -15.54
N VAL A 605 20.76 14.95 -14.32
CA VAL A 605 20.27 16.00 -13.41
C VAL A 605 21.00 17.31 -13.68
N THR A 606 20.26 18.42 -13.77
CA THR A 606 20.83 19.76 -14.04
C THR A 606 20.96 20.61 -12.79
N ASP A 607 20.20 20.35 -11.75
CA ASP A 607 20.18 21.12 -10.51
C ASP A 607 20.98 20.35 -9.43
N VAL A 608 22.15 20.84 -9.12
CA VAL A 608 23.13 20.19 -8.23
C VAL A 608 23.59 21.16 -7.16
N ILE A 609 23.54 20.72 -5.93
CA ILE A 609 24.04 21.47 -4.77
C ILE A 609 25.15 20.62 -4.11
N ALA A 610 26.38 21.08 -4.26
CA ALA A 610 27.58 20.41 -3.76
C ALA A 610 28.10 21.06 -2.47
N GLU A 611 29.07 20.39 -1.82
CA GLU A 611 29.76 20.86 -0.61
C GLU A 611 28.82 21.19 0.56
N VAL A 612 27.71 20.42 0.66
CA VAL A 612 26.68 20.60 1.68
C VAL A 612 27.00 19.85 2.96
N LEU A 613 27.06 20.57 4.06
CA LEU A 613 27.19 19.94 5.38
C LEU A 613 25.84 19.30 5.83
N PRO A 614 25.87 18.25 6.65
CA PRO A 614 24.63 17.60 7.13
C PRO A 614 23.60 18.58 7.73
N GLN A 615 24.06 19.55 8.51
CA GLN A 615 23.23 20.58 9.14
C GLN A 615 22.58 21.58 8.16
N ASP A 616 23.13 21.72 6.95
CA ASP A 616 22.61 22.65 5.94
C ASP A 616 21.54 22.03 5.05
N LYS A 617 21.39 20.72 5.05
CA LYS A 617 20.42 20.00 4.21
C LYS A 617 18.99 20.46 4.48
N GLU A 618 18.63 20.68 5.76
CA GLU A 618 17.32 21.21 6.16
C GLU A 618 17.05 22.60 5.59
N ARG A 619 18.07 23.49 5.63
CA ARG A 619 17.96 24.84 5.09
C ARG A 619 17.65 24.83 3.58
N ILE A 620 18.28 23.95 2.83
CA ILE A 620 18.05 23.81 1.37
C ILE A 620 16.62 23.38 1.08
N VAL A 621 16.07 22.42 1.85
CA VAL A 621 14.67 22.00 1.75
C VAL A 621 13.75 23.21 1.98
N ARG A 622 13.99 24.00 3.04
CA ARG A 622 13.22 25.19 3.40
C ARG A 622 13.28 26.26 2.30
N GLU A 623 14.45 26.48 1.69
CA GLU A 623 14.62 27.43 0.59
C GLU A 623 13.79 27.05 -0.65
N LYS A 624 13.75 25.75 -0.99
CA LYS A 624 12.90 25.25 -2.10
C LYS A 624 11.42 25.41 -1.79
N GLN A 625 11.00 25.10 -0.55
CA GLN A 625 9.63 25.32 -0.07
C GLN A 625 9.25 26.80 -0.11
N GLY A 626 10.18 27.70 0.29
CA GLY A 626 9.99 29.15 0.23
C GLY A 626 9.76 29.69 -1.19
N LYS A 627 10.17 28.94 -2.23
CA LYS A 627 9.86 29.23 -3.64
C LYS A 627 8.50 28.68 -4.10
N GLY A 628 7.67 28.21 -3.17
CA GLY A 628 6.34 27.64 -3.45
C GLY A 628 6.37 26.21 -3.99
N ARG A 629 7.50 25.49 -3.85
CA ARG A 629 7.58 24.09 -4.25
C ARG A 629 7.07 23.16 -3.14
N LYS A 630 6.43 22.07 -3.53
CA LYS A 630 6.11 20.95 -2.67
C LYS A 630 7.24 19.92 -2.80
N VAL A 631 8.02 19.80 -1.73
CA VAL A 631 9.31 19.11 -1.74
C VAL A 631 9.19 17.74 -1.10
N ALA A 632 9.63 16.69 -1.82
CA ALA A 632 9.99 15.43 -1.19
C ALA A 632 11.52 15.35 -1.03
N MET A 633 12.00 14.95 0.14
CA MET A 633 13.41 14.63 0.40
C MET A 633 13.57 13.12 0.40
N ILE A 634 14.56 12.61 -0.34
CA ILE A 634 14.91 11.18 -0.36
C ILE A 634 16.32 11.03 0.20
N GLY A 635 16.49 10.21 1.24
CA GLY A 635 17.76 9.97 1.91
C GLY A 635 17.79 8.62 2.63
N ASP A 636 18.96 8.27 3.21
CA ASP A 636 19.16 7.02 3.97
C ASP A 636 18.69 7.11 5.44
N GLY A 637 18.33 8.29 5.90
CA GLY A 637 17.73 8.57 7.20
C GLY A 637 18.72 8.88 8.33
N ILE A 638 19.98 8.45 8.29
CA ILE A 638 20.94 8.66 9.41
C ILE A 638 21.40 10.11 9.44
N ASN A 639 21.90 10.60 8.31
CA ASN A 639 22.43 11.97 8.17
C ASN A 639 21.39 12.96 7.68
N ASP A 640 20.27 12.49 7.19
CA ASP A 640 19.24 13.25 6.50
C ASP A 640 17.98 13.48 7.36
N ALA A 641 17.91 12.91 8.58
CA ALA A 641 16.74 12.97 9.43
C ALA A 641 16.13 14.38 9.60
N PRO A 642 16.91 15.45 9.83
CA PRO A 642 16.35 16.80 9.92
C PRO A 642 15.76 17.31 8.59
N ALA A 643 16.36 16.95 7.45
CA ALA A 643 15.89 17.33 6.13
C ALA A 643 14.64 16.52 5.71
N LEU A 644 14.60 15.22 6.06
CA LEU A 644 13.42 14.36 5.86
C LEU A 644 12.23 14.89 6.65
N ALA A 645 12.41 15.17 7.93
CA ALA A 645 11.36 15.72 8.81
C ALA A 645 10.89 17.13 8.38
N ARG A 646 11.76 17.91 7.72
CA ARG A 646 11.44 19.26 7.23
C ARG A 646 10.66 19.26 5.92
N ALA A 647 10.87 18.28 5.07
CA ALA A 647 10.23 18.19 3.76
C ALA A 647 8.68 18.14 3.87
N ASP A 648 7.97 18.43 2.78
CA ASP A 648 6.52 18.18 2.73
C ASP A 648 6.24 16.66 2.78
N VAL A 649 7.17 15.84 2.31
CA VAL A 649 7.20 14.38 2.49
C VAL A 649 8.66 13.92 2.56
N GLY A 650 9.04 13.31 3.68
CA GLY A 650 10.31 12.60 3.84
C GLY A 650 10.20 11.16 3.34
N ILE A 651 11.15 10.72 2.50
CA ILE A 651 11.20 9.35 1.97
C ILE A 651 12.53 8.74 2.39
N ALA A 652 12.51 7.76 3.28
CA ALA A 652 13.68 6.98 3.64
C ALA A 652 13.86 5.79 2.70
N ILE A 653 15.10 5.56 2.25
CA ILE A 653 15.44 4.47 1.35
C ILE A 653 16.29 3.42 2.09
N GLY A 654 15.84 2.15 2.04
CA GLY A 654 16.47 1.05 2.76
C GLY A 654 16.05 0.98 4.23
N ALA A 655 15.28 -0.01 4.62
CA ALA A 655 14.68 -0.18 5.95
C ALA A 655 15.68 -0.57 7.05
N GLY A 656 16.96 -0.22 6.90
CA GLY A 656 18.06 -0.74 7.77
C GLY A 656 18.19 -0.09 9.13
N THR A 657 17.60 1.09 9.39
CA THR A 657 17.81 1.80 10.65
C THR A 657 16.49 2.30 11.26
N ASP A 658 16.34 2.11 12.57
CA ASP A 658 15.16 2.61 13.32
C ASP A 658 15.02 4.14 13.22
N VAL A 659 16.15 4.86 13.03
CA VAL A 659 16.20 6.32 12.83
C VAL A 659 15.56 6.72 11.50
N ALA A 660 15.83 5.98 10.43
CA ALA A 660 15.20 6.23 9.12
C ALA A 660 13.69 6.04 9.17
N ILE A 661 13.26 4.95 9.82
CA ILE A 661 11.83 4.64 10.00
C ILE A 661 11.14 5.74 10.81
N SER A 662 11.74 6.26 11.88
CA SER A 662 11.11 7.26 12.75
C SER A 662 11.07 8.68 12.18
N SER A 663 11.91 8.99 11.18
CA SER A 663 12.11 10.36 10.68
C SER A 663 11.45 10.63 9.32
N ALA A 664 10.94 9.60 8.63
CA ALA A 664 10.39 9.71 7.29
C ALA A 664 8.88 9.48 7.27
N ASP A 665 8.16 10.10 6.36
CA ASP A 665 6.74 9.86 6.10
C ASP A 665 6.48 8.60 5.27
N VAL A 666 7.46 8.22 4.44
CA VAL A 666 7.43 7.04 3.57
C VAL A 666 8.73 6.28 3.71
N VAL A 667 8.65 4.97 3.92
CA VAL A 667 9.81 4.09 4.01
C VAL A 667 9.81 3.13 2.83
N LEU A 668 10.92 3.09 2.09
CA LEU A 668 11.14 2.16 0.99
C LEU A 668 11.94 0.97 1.54
N MET A 669 11.33 -0.21 1.50
CA MET A 669 11.94 -1.45 2.02
C MET A 669 13.17 -1.86 1.22
N LYS A 670 13.17 -1.57 -0.07
CA LYS A 670 14.30 -1.80 -0.95
C LYS A 670 15.18 -0.56 -1.04
N SER A 671 16.46 -0.80 -1.25
CA SER A 671 17.39 0.29 -1.55
C SER A 671 17.35 0.69 -3.04
N ASP A 672 16.14 0.92 -3.60
CA ASP A 672 15.91 1.23 -5.01
C ASP A 672 15.14 2.53 -5.20
N LEU A 673 15.72 3.48 -5.93
CA LEU A 673 15.08 4.78 -6.18
C LEU A 673 13.79 4.69 -7.04
N MET A 674 13.61 3.60 -7.81
CA MET A 674 12.37 3.38 -8.55
C MET A 674 11.16 3.18 -7.62
N ASP A 675 11.36 2.70 -6.40
CA ASP A 675 10.26 2.56 -5.44
C ASP A 675 9.73 3.92 -4.99
N ALA A 676 10.56 4.98 -4.96
CA ALA A 676 10.09 6.35 -4.73
C ALA A 676 9.19 6.83 -5.89
N VAL A 677 9.54 6.48 -7.14
CA VAL A 677 8.69 6.76 -8.31
C VAL A 677 7.34 6.06 -8.18
N ASP A 678 7.37 4.78 -7.80
CA ASP A 678 6.15 3.97 -7.64
C ASP A 678 5.31 4.44 -6.45
N ALA A 679 5.92 4.91 -5.35
CA ALA A 679 5.24 5.56 -4.23
C ALA A 679 4.45 6.80 -4.69
N ILE A 680 5.08 7.70 -5.47
CA ILE A 680 4.43 8.90 -6.01
C ILE A 680 3.30 8.53 -6.98
N ARG A 681 3.50 7.53 -7.85
CA ARG A 681 2.48 7.03 -8.79
C ARG A 681 1.28 6.45 -8.06
N LEU A 682 1.53 5.64 -7.03
CA LEU A 682 0.49 5.03 -6.20
C LEU A 682 -0.31 6.10 -5.46
N SER A 683 0.36 7.07 -4.84
CA SER A 683 -0.27 8.22 -4.20
C SER A 683 -1.17 8.99 -5.17
N ARG A 684 -0.66 9.38 -6.35
CA ARG A 684 -1.45 10.08 -7.40
C ARG A 684 -2.66 9.26 -7.85
N ARG A 685 -2.51 7.94 -7.98
CA ARG A 685 -3.61 7.04 -8.37
C ARG A 685 -4.66 6.91 -7.26
N THR A 686 -4.23 6.82 -6.00
CA THR A 686 -5.11 6.75 -4.83
C THR A 686 -5.90 8.04 -4.69
N MET A 687 -5.24 9.21 -4.80
CA MET A 687 -5.92 10.51 -4.71
C MET A 687 -6.90 10.76 -5.88
N ARG A 688 -6.58 10.30 -7.08
CA ARG A 688 -7.51 10.32 -8.20
C ARG A 688 -8.75 9.45 -7.92
N ASN A 689 -8.54 8.27 -7.35
CA ASN A 689 -9.61 7.36 -6.96
C ASN A 689 -10.53 7.99 -5.90
N ILE A 690 -9.95 8.61 -4.86
CA ILE A 690 -10.69 9.33 -3.81
C ILE A 690 -11.54 10.45 -4.42
N ARG A 691 -10.96 11.29 -5.28
CA ARG A 691 -11.69 12.37 -5.95
C ARG A 691 -12.85 11.87 -6.80
N GLN A 692 -12.67 10.74 -7.52
CA GLN A 692 -13.74 10.08 -8.27
C GLN A 692 -14.85 9.58 -7.33
N ASN A 693 -14.49 8.93 -6.23
CA ASN A 693 -15.44 8.43 -5.25
C ASN A 693 -16.26 9.57 -4.63
N LEU A 694 -15.60 10.66 -4.23
CA LEU A 694 -16.27 11.85 -3.69
C LEU A 694 -17.19 12.50 -4.73
N PHE A 695 -16.73 12.64 -5.97
CA PHE A 695 -17.54 13.19 -7.04
C PHE A 695 -18.84 12.38 -7.22
N TRP A 696 -18.77 11.06 -7.38
CA TRP A 696 -19.94 10.22 -7.55
C TRP A 696 -20.83 10.19 -6.31
N ALA A 697 -20.25 10.21 -5.10
CA ALA A 697 -21.00 10.26 -3.85
C ALA A 697 -21.87 11.53 -3.70
N PHE A 698 -21.45 12.66 -4.30
CA PHE A 698 -22.24 13.89 -4.31
C PHE A 698 -23.15 14.04 -5.53
N PHE A 699 -22.66 13.61 -6.69
CA PHE A 699 -23.31 13.87 -7.98
C PHE A 699 -24.74 13.32 -8.04
N TYR A 700 -24.94 12.07 -7.60
CA TYR A 700 -26.27 11.46 -7.62
C TYR A 700 -27.24 12.15 -6.63
N ASN A 701 -26.75 12.65 -5.49
CA ASN A 701 -27.54 13.43 -4.54
C ASN A 701 -27.95 14.79 -5.13
N CYS A 702 -27.00 15.50 -5.78
CA CYS A 702 -27.29 16.80 -6.41
C CYS A 702 -28.37 16.70 -7.48
N ILE A 703 -28.45 15.60 -8.22
CA ILE A 703 -29.51 15.35 -9.22
C ILE A 703 -30.75 14.78 -8.54
N GLY A 704 -30.59 13.85 -7.63
CA GLY A 704 -31.69 13.11 -7.02
C GLY A 704 -32.57 13.94 -6.10
N ILE A 705 -31.98 14.86 -5.31
CA ILE A 705 -32.75 15.70 -4.37
C ILE A 705 -33.77 16.58 -5.08
N PRO A 706 -33.44 17.37 -6.13
CA PRO A 706 -34.42 18.15 -6.86
C PRO A 706 -35.53 17.29 -7.49
N ILE A 707 -35.19 16.12 -8.06
CA ILE A 707 -36.16 15.21 -8.65
C ILE A 707 -37.10 14.65 -7.57
N ALA A 708 -36.53 14.24 -6.42
CA ALA A 708 -37.33 13.75 -5.28
C ALA A 708 -38.22 14.84 -4.70
N ALA A 709 -37.75 16.08 -4.66
CA ALA A 709 -38.55 17.24 -4.25
C ALA A 709 -39.72 17.57 -5.20
N GLY A 710 -39.75 16.97 -6.41
CA GLY A 710 -40.85 17.12 -7.36
C GLY A 710 -40.57 18.09 -8.51
N LEU A 711 -39.30 18.47 -8.77
CA LEU A 711 -38.96 19.38 -9.88
C LEU A 711 -39.47 18.92 -11.25
N LEU A 712 -39.52 17.61 -11.50
CA LEU A 712 -40.01 17.03 -12.75
C LEU A 712 -41.51 16.70 -12.73
N TRP A 713 -42.19 16.91 -11.60
CA TRP A 713 -43.61 16.63 -11.47
C TRP A 713 -44.46 17.59 -12.33
N VAL A 714 -44.23 18.88 -12.18
CA VAL A 714 -45.00 19.92 -12.91
C VAL A 714 -44.85 19.80 -14.42
N PRO A 715 -43.62 19.69 -15.01
CA PRO A 715 -43.48 19.66 -16.47
C PRO A 715 -43.73 18.29 -17.11
N PHE A 716 -43.50 17.16 -16.38
CA PHE A 716 -43.47 15.82 -16.98
C PHE A 716 -44.33 14.78 -16.25
N GLY A 717 -44.92 15.11 -15.09
CA GLY A 717 -45.67 14.14 -14.27
C GLY A 717 -44.79 13.04 -13.64
N ILE A 718 -43.45 13.22 -13.64
CA ILE A 718 -42.49 12.21 -13.15
C ILE A 718 -42.36 12.31 -11.63
N LYS A 719 -42.65 11.20 -10.95
CA LYS A 719 -42.47 11.04 -9.48
C LYS A 719 -41.29 10.14 -9.19
N LEU A 720 -40.38 10.58 -8.29
CA LEU A 720 -39.37 9.67 -7.73
C LEU A 720 -39.95 9.03 -6.47
N SER A 721 -40.11 7.68 -6.48
CA SER A 721 -40.52 6.97 -5.27
C SER A 721 -39.40 6.82 -4.25
N PRO A 722 -39.71 6.77 -2.94
CA PRO A 722 -38.74 6.51 -1.90
C PRO A 722 -37.93 5.20 -2.10
N MET A 723 -38.57 4.19 -2.71
CA MET A 723 -37.95 2.90 -3.03
C MET A 723 -36.78 3.05 -4.03
N ILE A 724 -36.97 3.82 -5.12
CA ILE A 724 -35.92 4.10 -6.11
C ILE A 724 -34.77 4.86 -5.44
N GLY A 725 -35.10 5.82 -4.55
CA GLY A 725 -34.09 6.53 -3.76
C GLY A 725 -33.26 5.60 -2.91
N ALA A 726 -33.89 4.66 -2.19
CA ALA A 726 -33.17 3.68 -1.36
C ALA A 726 -32.31 2.70 -2.18
N ALA A 727 -32.77 2.28 -3.34
CA ALA A 727 -32.01 1.44 -4.26
C ALA A 727 -30.78 2.17 -4.82
N ALA A 728 -30.94 3.41 -5.27
CA ALA A 728 -29.84 4.25 -5.76
C ALA A 728 -28.76 4.48 -4.70
N MET A 729 -29.17 4.75 -3.45
CA MET A 729 -28.28 4.90 -2.29
C MET A 729 -27.46 3.63 -2.06
N SER A 730 -28.09 2.46 -2.04
CA SER A 730 -27.39 1.17 -1.82
C SER A 730 -26.38 0.90 -2.94
N LEU A 731 -26.74 1.16 -4.19
CA LEU A 731 -25.87 0.97 -5.35
C LEU A 731 -24.66 1.92 -5.33
N SER A 732 -24.85 3.16 -4.88
CA SER A 732 -23.77 4.14 -4.76
C SER A 732 -22.63 3.65 -3.86
N SER A 733 -22.94 3.06 -2.70
CA SER A 733 -21.93 2.48 -1.79
C SER A 733 -21.14 1.34 -2.46
N VAL A 734 -21.83 0.47 -3.22
CA VAL A 734 -21.19 -0.62 -3.97
C VAL A 734 -20.24 -0.05 -5.04
N CYS A 735 -20.66 0.98 -5.76
CA CYS A 735 -19.83 1.63 -6.79
C CYS A 735 -18.56 2.23 -6.20
N VAL A 736 -18.65 2.96 -5.09
CA VAL A 736 -17.49 3.58 -4.42
C VAL A 736 -16.48 2.53 -3.98
N VAL A 737 -16.94 1.46 -3.33
CA VAL A 737 -16.04 0.38 -2.88
C VAL A 737 -15.43 -0.36 -4.06
N SER A 738 -16.22 -0.68 -5.08
CA SER A 738 -15.71 -1.36 -6.28
C SER A 738 -14.65 -0.51 -6.99
N ASN A 739 -14.82 0.83 -7.04
CA ASN A 739 -13.83 1.73 -7.60
C ASN A 739 -12.55 1.76 -6.73
N ALA A 740 -12.66 1.77 -5.40
CA ALA A 740 -11.50 1.72 -4.50
C ALA A 740 -10.71 0.40 -4.66
N LEU A 741 -11.41 -0.74 -4.79
CA LEU A 741 -10.77 -2.04 -5.02
C LEU A 741 -9.99 -2.13 -6.34
N ARG A 742 -10.24 -1.25 -7.33
CA ARG A 742 -9.42 -1.15 -8.55
C ARG A 742 -7.97 -0.78 -8.28
N LEU A 743 -7.67 -0.19 -7.13
CA LEU A 743 -6.29 0.08 -6.72
C LEU A 743 -5.47 -1.21 -6.55
N ARG A 744 -6.09 -2.36 -6.27
CA ARG A 744 -5.41 -3.67 -6.20
C ARG A 744 -4.73 -4.08 -7.52
N PHE A 745 -5.18 -3.52 -8.64
CA PHE A 745 -4.56 -3.72 -9.97
C PHE A 745 -3.43 -2.72 -10.26
N PHE A 746 -2.88 -2.06 -9.23
CA PHE A 746 -1.66 -1.29 -9.38
C PHE A 746 -0.50 -2.25 -9.61
N SER A 747 0.29 -1.98 -10.64
CA SER A 747 1.52 -2.70 -10.94
C SER A 747 2.69 -1.74 -10.79
N ALA A 748 3.70 -2.14 -10.04
CA ALA A 748 4.97 -1.45 -9.96
C ALA A 748 5.63 -1.41 -11.36
N THR A 749 6.51 -0.45 -11.57
CA THR A 749 7.20 -0.27 -12.86
C THR A 749 8.08 -1.49 -13.14
N PRO A 750 7.95 -2.15 -14.31
CA PRO A 750 8.85 -3.24 -14.68
C PRO A 750 10.30 -2.77 -14.65
N ARG A 751 11.12 -3.40 -13.84
CA ARG A 751 12.56 -3.12 -13.79
C ARG A 751 13.20 -3.80 -14.98
N LYS A 752 13.84 -3.02 -15.85
CA LYS A 752 14.83 -3.61 -16.77
C LYS A 752 16.02 -3.97 -15.87
N THR A 753 16.20 -5.24 -15.57
CA THR A 753 17.47 -5.75 -15.07
C THR A 753 18.51 -5.32 -16.08
N ALA A 754 19.35 -4.34 -15.71
CA ALA A 754 20.56 -4.10 -16.45
C ALA A 754 21.31 -5.43 -16.41
N GLY A 755 21.52 -6.03 -17.58
CA GLY A 755 22.34 -7.22 -17.65
C GLY A 755 23.62 -6.96 -16.88
N THR A 756 24.11 -7.97 -16.18
CA THR A 756 25.38 -8.00 -15.46
C THR A 756 26.37 -7.05 -16.14
N PRO A 757 26.97 -6.07 -15.43
CA PRO A 757 27.86 -5.13 -16.07
C PRO A 757 28.93 -5.95 -16.81
N ALA A 758 28.94 -5.81 -18.13
CA ALA A 758 30.00 -6.41 -18.93
C ALA A 758 31.31 -5.86 -18.36
N VAL A 759 32.13 -6.73 -17.80
CA VAL A 759 33.49 -6.40 -17.41
C VAL A 759 34.13 -5.80 -18.66
N LEU A 760 34.35 -4.50 -18.66
CA LEU A 760 35.04 -3.82 -19.76
C LEU A 760 36.41 -4.45 -19.86
N PRO A 761 36.82 -4.97 -21.02
CA PRO A 761 38.13 -5.55 -21.15
C PRO A 761 39.20 -4.45 -20.97
N VAL A 762 40.16 -4.74 -20.13
CA VAL A 762 41.37 -3.92 -19.93
C VAL A 762 41.90 -3.50 -21.28
N SER A 763 41.93 -2.20 -21.58
CA SER A 763 42.50 -1.62 -22.78
C SER A 763 44.02 -1.86 -22.82
N GLY A 764 44.47 -2.80 -23.62
CA GLY A 764 45.91 -3.01 -23.78
C GLY A 764 46.33 -4.20 -24.61
N GLU A 765 45.51 -4.72 -25.47
CA GLU A 765 45.98 -5.54 -26.59
C GLU A 765 45.02 -5.43 -27.75
N LYS A 766 45.51 -5.03 -28.93
CA LYS A 766 44.75 -5.10 -30.19
C LYS A 766 44.41 -6.56 -30.46
N PRO A 767 43.11 -6.92 -30.63
CA PRO A 767 42.81 -8.29 -31.03
C PRO A 767 43.23 -8.47 -32.48
N LEU A 768 44.07 -9.51 -32.71
CA LEU A 768 44.18 -10.14 -34.05
C LEU A 768 42.75 -10.54 -34.46
N THR A 769 42.42 -10.17 -35.68
CA THR A 769 41.21 -10.53 -36.38
C THR A 769 40.93 -12.03 -36.30
N ALA A 770 40.06 -12.45 -35.38
CA ALA A 770 39.46 -13.76 -35.40
C ALA A 770 38.12 -13.61 -36.12
N HIS A 771 38.03 -14.24 -37.29
CA HIS A 771 36.79 -14.43 -38.01
C HIS A 771 35.74 -15.01 -37.07
N LYS A 772 34.65 -14.25 -36.77
CA LYS A 772 33.39 -14.79 -36.26
C LYS A 772 32.82 -15.76 -37.29
N LYS A 773 32.94 -17.05 -37.03
CA LYS A 773 32.05 -18.03 -37.66
C LYS A 773 30.65 -17.74 -37.10
N GLU A 774 29.77 -17.27 -37.96
CA GLU A 774 28.32 -17.33 -37.69
C GLU A 774 27.96 -18.81 -37.55
N GLU A 775 27.65 -19.25 -36.32
CA GLU A 775 26.99 -20.53 -36.15
C GLU A 775 25.56 -20.37 -36.69
N ASN A 776 25.26 -21.03 -37.79
CA ASN A 776 23.92 -21.14 -38.39
C ASN A 776 23.01 -21.86 -37.35
N VAL A 777 22.29 -21.10 -36.52
CA VAL A 777 21.19 -21.63 -35.72
C VAL A 777 19.94 -21.54 -36.58
N MET A 778 19.39 -22.69 -36.92
CA MET A 778 18.10 -22.78 -37.62
C MET A 778 16.96 -22.61 -36.60
N GLU A 779 15.85 -22.00 -37.06
CA GLU A 779 14.67 -21.75 -36.24
C GLU A 779 13.40 -22.18 -36.99
N LYS A 780 12.47 -22.85 -36.30
CA LYS A 780 11.13 -23.17 -36.79
C LYS A 780 10.08 -22.63 -35.86
N THR A 781 9.09 -21.94 -36.40
CA THR A 781 7.94 -21.40 -35.68
C THR A 781 6.70 -22.24 -35.95
N ILE A 782 6.11 -22.84 -34.92
CA ILE A 782 4.94 -23.72 -34.98
C ILE A 782 3.72 -22.94 -34.43
N LYS A 783 2.68 -22.81 -35.22
CA LYS A 783 1.41 -22.25 -34.78
C LYS A 783 0.52 -23.35 -34.21
N VAL A 784 0.14 -23.22 -32.90
CA VAL A 784 -0.59 -24.23 -32.14
C VAL A 784 -1.95 -23.69 -31.70
N GLU A 785 -3.02 -24.40 -32.07
CA GLU A 785 -4.39 -24.13 -31.57
C GLU A 785 -4.76 -25.05 -30.40
N GLY A 786 -5.59 -24.52 -29.48
CA GLY A 786 -6.11 -25.26 -28.32
C GLY A 786 -5.39 -24.98 -27.01
N MET A 787 -4.34 -24.15 -26.99
CA MET A 787 -3.71 -23.70 -25.75
C MET A 787 -4.56 -22.62 -25.07
N MET A 788 -5.04 -22.84 -23.84
CA MET A 788 -5.89 -21.89 -23.10
C MET A 788 -5.30 -21.44 -21.76
N CYS A 789 -4.23 -22.05 -21.27
CA CYS A 789 -3.64 -21.75 -19.96
C CYS A 789 -2.15 -22.11 -19.91
N GLN A 790 -1.46 -21.66 -18.84
CA GLN A 790 -0.04 -21.93 -18.63
C GLN A 790 0.31 -23.42 -18.50
N HIS A 791 -0.64 -24.23 -18.06
CA HIS A 791 -0.45 -25.69 -18.02
C HIS A 791 -0.38 -26.28 -19.43
N CYS A 792 -1.17 -25.77 -20.37
CA CYS A 792 -1.11 -26.13 -21.80
C CYS A 792 0.25 -25.77 -22.41
N VAL A 793 0.79 -24.59 -22.07
CA VAL A 793 2.13 -24.14 -22.49
C VAL A 793 3.22 -25.11 -22.04
N ALA A 794 3.19 -25.51 -20.76
CA ALA A 794 4.16 -26.45 -20.20
C ALA A 794 4.05 -27.85 -20.86
N HIS A 795 2.85 -28.26 -21.22
CA HIS A 795 2.59 -29.55 -21.86
C HIS A 795 3.12 -29.60 -23.30
N VAL A 796 2.81 -28.54 -24.08
CA VAL A 796 3.33 -28.39 -25.44
C VAL A 796 4.86 -28.24 -25.47
N LYS A 797 5.42 -27.46 -24.55
CA LYS A 797 6.86 -27.27 -24.38
C LYS A 797 7.55 -28.61 -24.13
N LYS A 798 7.08 -29.40 -23.19
CA LYS A 798 7.63 -30.70 -22.78
C LYS A 798 7.56 -31.71 -23.98
N ALA A 799 6.47 -31.70 -24.72
CA ALA A 799 6.30 -32.58 -25.90
C ALA A 799 7.32 -32.24 -27.01
N LEU A 800 7.50 -30.95 -27.29
CA LEU A 800 8.46 -30.45 -28.25
C LEU A 800 9.92 -30.66 -27.83
N GLU A 801 10.26 -30.48 -26.56
CA GLU A 801 11.57 -30.75 -25.97
C GLU A 801 11.92 -32.25 -26.05
N GLY A 802 10.93 -33.12 -25.90
CA GLY A 802 11.10 -34.57 -26.09
C GLY A 802 11.34 -34.98 -27.55
N ALA A 803 10.69 -34.30 -28.50
CA ALA A 803 10.80 -34.57 -29.93
C ALA A 803 12.03 -33.90 -30.59
N ALA A 804 12.52 -32.81 -29.98
CA ALA A 804 13.62 -31.97 -30.48
C ALA A 804 14.81 -31.97 -29.49
N ALA A 805 15.34 -33.13 -29.17
CA ALA A 805 16.43 -33.28 -28.21
C ALA A 805 17.66 -32.44 -28.63
N GLY A 806 18.12 -31.54 -27.76
CA GLY A 806 19.24 -30.64 -28.04
C GLY A 806 18.86 -29.31 -28.70
N CYS A 807 17.57 -29.07 -28.92
CA CYS A 807 17.05 -27.76 -29.39
C CYS A 807 16.46 -26.96 -28.19
N ASN A 808 16.43 -25.65 -28.34
CA ASN A 808 15.76 -24.77 -27.38
C ASN A 808 14.29 -24.55 -27.81
N VAL A 809 13.34 -24.71 -26.89
CA VAL A 809 11.90 -24.59 -27.18
C VAL A 809 11.30 -23.46 -26.34
N ALA A 810 10.74 -22.44 -27.00
CA ALA A 810 9.98 -21.35 -26.39
C ALA A 810 8.51 -21.42 -26.86
N VAL A 811 7.55 -21.28 -25.91
CA VAL A 811 6.10 -21.32 -26.21
C VAL A 811 5.44 -20.05 -25.71
N ASP A 812 4.73 -19.36 -26.59
CA ASP A 812 3.97 -18.13 -26.29
C ASP A 812 2.47 -18.40 -26.36
N LEU A 813 1.81 -18.31 -25.20
CA LEU A 813 0.37 -18.51 -25.07
C LEU A 813 -0.44 -17.43 -25.79
N ALA A 814 0.00 -16.16 -25.67
CA ALA A 814 -0.75 -15.02 -26.22
C ALA A 814 -0.71 -15.01 -27.76
N ALA A 815 0.41 -15.43 -28.33
CA ALA A 815 0.57 -15.54 -29.78
C ALA A 815 0.11 -16.90 -30.36
N GLY A 816 -0.16 -17.91 -29.52
CA GLY A 816 -0.49 -19.26 -29.92
C GLY A 816 0.64 -19.94 -30.70
N LYS A 817 1.91 -19.67 -30.36
CA LYS A 817 3.10 -20.10 -31.09
C LYS A 817 4.11 -20.82 -30.21
N ALA A 818 4.78 -21.81 -30.80
CA ALA A 818 5.98 -22.43 -30.26
C ALA A 818 7.15 -22.24 -31.23
N VAL A 819 8.33 -21.90 -30.72
CA VAL A 819 9.56 -21.68 -31.47
C VAL A 819 10.59 -22.72 -31.07
N VAL A 820 11.13 -23.46 -32.02
CA VAL A 820 12.17 -24.46 -31.81
C VAL A 820 13.43 -24.00 -32.52
N SER A 821 14.55 -23.84 -31.80
CA SER A 821 15.81 -23.35 -32.36
C SER A 821 16.99 -24.27 -31.99
N GLY A 822 17.84 -24.55 -32.96
CA GLY A 822 18.97 -25.48 -32.77
C GLY A 822 19.89 -25.58 -33.96
N LYS A 823 21.01 -26.33 -33.82
CA LYS A 823 21.97 -26.60 -34.92
C LYS A 823 21.42 -27.55 -35.99
N THR A 824 20.53 -28.45 -35.57
CA THR A 824 19.77 -29.37 -36.44
C THR A 824 18.34 -29.40 -35.92
N LEU A 825 17.36 -29.15 -36.81
CA LEU A 825 15.96 -29.16 -36.42
C LEU A 825 15.29 -30.46 -36.91
N PRO A 826 14.38 -31.04 -36.11
CA PRO A 826 13.57 -32.18 -36.57
C PRO A 826 12.70 -31.84 -37.78
N GLU A 827 12.28 -32.87 -38.50
CA GLU A 827 11.33 -32.71 -39.61
C GLU A 827 9.97 -32.24 -39.09
N ASP A 828 9.23 -31.49 -39.88
CA ASP A 828 7.92 -30.93 -39.55
C ASP A 828 6.91 -31.98 -39.13
N ALA A 829 7.03 -33.18 -39.71
CA ALA A 829 6.18 -34.33 -39.34
C ALA A 829 6.40 -34.79 -37.91
N VAL A 830 7.63 -34.75 -37.39
CA VAL A 830 7.98 -35.14 -36.03
C VAL A 830 7.46 -34.09 -35.01
N LEU A 831 7.63 -32.82 -35.33
CA LEU A 831 7.14 -31.71 -34.49
C LEU A 831 5.60 -31.69 -34.46
N THR A 832 4.95 -31.95 -35.61
CA THR A 832 3.49 -32.02 -35.70
C THR A 832 2.94 -33.21 -34.89
N ALA A 833 3.58 -34.38 -34.99
CA ALA A 833 3.19 -35.57 -34.27
C ALA A 833 3.27 -35.34 -32.75
N ALA A 834 4.38 -34.74 -32.23
CA ALA A 834 4.56 -34.47 -30.82
C ALA A 834 3.51 -33.51 -30.26
N VAL A 835 3.16 -32.45 -30.98
CA VAL A 835 2.12 -31.51 -30.55
C VAL A 835 0.73 -32.14 -30.61
N THR A 836 0.46 -32.99 -31.61
CA THR A 836 -0.84 -33.66 -31.75
C THR A 836 -1.03 -34.76 -30.71
N GLU A 837 0.03 -35.52 -30.38
CA GLU A 837 0.02 -36.53 -29.31
C GLU A 837 -0.18 -35.88 -27.92
N ALA A 838 0.30 -34.64 -27.76
CA ALA A 838 0.03 -33.84 -26.56
C ALA A 838 -1.42 -33.27 -26.48
N GLY A 839 -2.26 -33.55 -27.50
CA GLY A 839 -3.68 -33.16 -27.51
C GLY A 839 -3.96 -31.79 -28.14
N TYR A 840 -3.01 -31.19 -28.87
CA TYR A 840 -3.16 -29.87 -29.50
C TYR A 840 -3.07 -29.96 -31.03
N LYS A 841 -3.59 -28.91 -31.70
CA LYS A 841 -3.62 -28.91 -33.16
C LYS A 841 -2.55 -27.97 -33.73
N VAL A 842 -1.69 -28.48 -34.63
CA VAL A 842 -0.77 -27.64 -35.37
C VAL A 842 -1.47 -27.05 -36.61
N VAL A 843 -1.38 -25.74 -36.75
CA VAL A 843 -2.00 -24.99 -37.86
C VAL A 843 -1.02 -24.72 -38.98
N ASP A 844 0.23 -24.36 -38.67
CA ASP A 844 1.28 -23.97 -39.61
C ASP A 844 2.65 -24.14 -38.95
N ILE A 845 3.66 -24.49 -39.75
CA ILE A 845 5.08 -24.53 -39.36
C ILE A 845 5.88 -23.73 -40.38
N LYS A 846 6.64 -22.75 -39.90
CA LYS A 846 7.49 -21.88 -40.73
C LYS A 846 8.93 -21.91 -40.27
#